data_43a00366df7d4c76eda061b9ccd5c82e
#
_entry.id   43a00366df7d4c76eda061b9ccd5c82e
#
_cell.length_a   1.000
_cell.length_b   1.000
_cell.length_c   1.000
_cell.angle_alpha   90.00
_cell.angle_beta   90.00
_cell.angle_gamma   90.00
#
_symmetry.space_group_name_H-M   'P 1'
#
loop_
_entity.id
_entity.type
_entity.pdbx_description
1 polymer ?
#
loop_
_entity_poly.entity_id
_entity_poly.type
_entity_poly.pdbx_seq_one_letter_code
_entity_poly.pdbx_strand_id
1 'polypeptide(L)'
;MVYVDLPSMKKVIFIYLLVLFAIKSSAQHTIQLSIKNNSDKTTLAGATVSIKQLNKTVIADSAGITIFKDILQGTYTISVSFIGFEEKQITLRVPLPNDTIIEVLLMEEDEHEEEEEEVVVRATRISRTIANIPTRVEVISGEELVEKGNMKPGDIRMLLNESTGIQTQQTSATSYNAGIRIQGLDGRYTQILRDGYPLYAGFSGGLSILQIAPLDLKQVEVIKGAASTLYGGGAIAGLVNLVSKTPQEERELNFLANATSAGGLDLSGFYSERYGNAGLTVFASRNSNRPFDPANIGLTAIPKFERYTINPRLFIYGKKTNIDMGIGLVTENRIGGSINYINNGGTGFFEKNKTERITTQIGITHQLNENSHLQFKNSFSNFNRIISVPNYQFDALQQSSFSEFTWNQKKESSDWVIGANLLTDQLVERGQTSIAKRDYQLNTLGLFIQNAWTISDGIVLETGLRGDHVSNYGWELLPRLSAMFKISPQFTTRIGGGYGYKAPSIFTEDAERFQFQNIAPIDNINTRNERSVGFNWDINYRTKIGELGISMNHLFFYTRLNNPLVLVGSFSGIYSFQNSTGYLDTKGMETNLRLTYGDFKLFLGYTYTDANTHFNNTKAWLPLTAKHRLNNVLMYEIENKLKIGLEAYYFSQQQLSDGTMGRSYWIMGLMAEKLWKKFSLFINFENFSNTRQTKFGPIYTGNINNPSFKDIYAPVDGFVVNGGIKIKL
;
A
#
# COMPACT_ATOMS: atom_id res chain seq x y z
N MET A 1 63.27 -66.36 -48.47
CA MET A 1 64.16 -65.61 -47.53
C MET A 1 64.24 -64.20 -47.99
N VAL A 2 63.40 -63.33 -47.47
CA VAL A 2 63.36 -61.88 -47.81
C VAL A 2 63.76 -61.12 -46.57
N TYR A 3 64.88 -60.47 -46.65
CA TYR A 3 65.37 -59.55 -45.63
C TYR A 3 64.51 -58.30 -45.62
N VAL A 4 63.91 -57.96 -44.48
CA VAL A 4 63.24 -56.68 -44.26
C VAL A 4 64.15 -55.75 -43.51
N ASP A 5 64.49 -54.65 -44.13
CA ASP A 5 65.44 -53.65 -43.77
C ASP A 5 64.99 -52.86 -42.52
N LEU A 6 65.75 -52.86 -41.46
CA LEU A 6 65.46 -52.23 -40.11
C LEU A 6 65.75 -50.73 -39.96
N PRO A 7 65.98 -49.89 -41.01
CA PRO A 7 66.19 -48.45 -40.78
C PRO A 7 64.91 -47.60 -40.78
N SER A 8 63.75 -48.12 -41.18
CA SER A 8 62.55 -47.30 -41.26
C SER A 8 61.79 -47.12 -39.94
N MET A 9 61.94 -48.07 -39.01
CA MET A 9 61.25 -48.04 -37.70
C MET A 9 61.81 -47.01 -36.74
N LYS A 10 63.11 -46.71 -36.79
CA LYS A 10 63.74 -45.67 -35.97
C LYS A 10 63.33 -44.25 -36.36
N LYS A 11 63.09 -44.01 -37.64
CA LYS A 11 62.58 -42.68 -38.12
C LYS A 11 61.11 -42.45 -37.74
N VAL A 12 60.27 -43.47 -37.75
CA VAL A 12 58.87 -43.37 -37.36
C VAL A 12 58.75 -43.17 -35.85
N ILE A 13 59.56 -43.84 -35.01
CA ILE A 13 59.57 -43.64 -33.57
C ILE A 13 60.09 -42.21 -33.21
N PHE A 14 61.06 -41.69 -33.96
CA PHE A 14 61.58 -40.33 -33.73
C PHE A 14 60.54 -39.24 -34.15
N ILE A 15 59.77 -39.46 -35.16
CA ILE A 15 58.66 -38.57 -35.57
C ILE A 15 57.52 -38.67 -34.55
N TYR A 16 57.17 -39.83 -34.01
CA TYR A 16 56.15 -39.99 -32.97
C TYR A 16 56.58 -39.35 -31.65
N LEU A 17 57.87 -39.43 -31.29
CA LEU A 17 58.43 -38.74 -30.14
C LEU A 17 58.45 -37.21 -30.33
N LEU A 18 58.70 -36.71 -31.56
CA LEU A 18 58.63 -35.27 -31.86
C LEU A 18 57.15 -34.72 -31.84
N VAL A 19 56.17 -35.56 -32.22
CA VAL A 19 54.75 -35.20 -32.17
C VAL A 19 54.22 -35.25 -30.72
N LEU A 20 54.77 -36.13 -29.84
CA LEU A 20 54.45 -36.14 -28.41
C LEU A 20 55.09 -34.99 -27.63
N PHE A 21 56.15 -34.36 -28.14
CA PHE A 21 56.77 -33.15 -27.56
C PHE A 21 56.11 -31.84 -28.01
N ALA A 22 55.20 -31.89 -28.99
CA ALA A 22 54.36 -30.79 -29.40
C ALA A 22 53.07 -30.68 -28.54
N ILE A 23 53.10 -31.11 -27.27
CA ILE A 23 52.09 -30.76 -26.28
C ILE A 23 52.19 -29.26 -26.09
N LYS A 24 51.13 -28.55 -26.51
CA LYS A 24 50.96 -27.11 -26.35
C LYS A 24 51.33 -26.72 -24.92
N SER A 25 52.48 -26.08 -24.74
CA SER A 25 52.78 -25.32 -23.57
C SER A 25 51.82 -24.15 -23.52
N SER A 26 50.67 -24.32 -22.92
CA SER A 26 49.76 -23.23 -22.68
C SER A 26 50.44 -22.32 -21.65
N ALA A 27 50.82 -21.14 -22.09
CA ALA A 27 51.38 -20.14 -21.16
C ALA A 27 50.29 -19.82 -20.13
N GLN A 28 50.59 -20.05 -18.88
CA GLN A 28 49.72 -19.68 -17.74
C GLN A 28 50.07 -18.26 -17.32
N HIS A 29 49.03 -17.45 -17.15
CA HIS A 29 49.14 -16.03 -16.81
C HIS A 29 48.61 -15.76 -15.40
N THR A 30 49.08 -14.69 -14.79
CA THR A 30 48.59 -14.20 -13.50
C THR A 30 47.81 -12.90 -13.73
N ILE A 31 46.64 -12.78 -13.09
CA ILE A 31 45.84 -11.56 -13.04
C ILE A 31 45.93 -11.02 -11.61
N GLN A 32 46.35 -9.75 -11.45
CA GLN A 32 46.39 -9.09 -10.16
C GLN A 32 45.50 -7.87 -10.18
N LEU A 33 44.63 -7.76 -9.15
CA LEU A 33 43.67 -6.65 -9.02
C LEU A 33 43.86 -5.98 -7.67
N SER A 34 43.78 -4.65 -7.65
CA SER A 34 43.74 -3.82 -6.43
C SER A 34 42.35 -3.20 -6.31
N ILE A 35 41.62 -3.54 -5.26
CA ILE A 35 40.25 -3.11 -5.04
C ILE A 35 40.26 -1.95 -4.03
N LYS A 36 39.67 -0.81 -4.42
CA LYS A 36 39.62 0.39 -3.61
C LYS A 36 38.25 1.04 -3.65
N ASN A 37 37.91 1.78 -2.61
CA ASN A 37 36.79 2.70 -2.59
C ASN A 37 36.97 3.83 -3.62
N ASN A 38 35.95 4.15 -4.40
CA ASN A 38 36.02 5.20 -5.40
C ASN A 38 36.08 6.60 -4.78
N SER A 39 35.47 6.83 -3.60
CA SER A 39 35.34 8.14 -2.95
C SER A 39 36.66 8.58 -2.29
N ASP A 40 37.26 7.75 -1.44
CA ASP A 40 38.42 8.11 -0.63
C ASP A 40 39.70 7.32 -0.98
N LYS A 41 39.64 6.41 -1.97
CA LYS A 41 40.74 5.55 -2.45
C LYS A 41 41.30 4.59 -1.37
N THR A 42 40.59 4.40 -0.27
CA THR A 42 40.95 3.37 0.73
C THR A 42 40.89 1.97 0.14
N THR A 43 41.74 1.07 0.61
CA THR A 43 41.77 -0.31 0.13
C THR A 43 40.66 -1.14 0.77
N LEU A 44 39.94 -1.94 -0.04
CA LEU A 44 38.83 -2.77 0.40
C LEU A 44 39.30 -4.20 0.69
N ALA A 45 39.85 -4.41 1.89
CA ALA A 45 40.25 -5.73 2.38
C ALA A 45 39.03 -6.60 2.60
N GLY A 46 39.08 -7.85 2.10
CA GLY A 46 37.93 -8.78 2.18
C GLY A 46 36.98 -8.73 1.00
N ALA A 47 37.20 -7.87 -0.01
CA ALA A 47 36.41 -7.86 -1.23
C ALA A 47 36.46 -9.22 -1.94
N THR A 48 35.33 -9.69 -2.45
CA THR A 48 35.21 -10.95 -3.17
C THR A 48 35.35 -10.72 -4.67
N VAL A 49 36.28 -11.44 -5.30
CA VAL A 49 36.51 -11.35 -6.75
C VAL A 49 36.29 -12.73 -7.38
N SER A 50 35.45 -12.82 -8.40
CA SER A 50 35.09 -14.07 -9.05
C SER A 50 35.25 -14.02 -10.58
N ILE A 51 35.71 -15.12 -11.17
CA ILE A 51 35.74 -15.37 -12.62
C ILE A 51 34.78 -16.52 -12.90
N LYS A 52 33.54 -16.21 -13.28
CA LYS A 52 32.46 -17.22 -13.47
C LYS A 52 32.84 -18.28 -14.51
N GLN A 53 33.52 -17.92 -15.60
CA GLN A 53 33.92 -18.85 -16.68
C GLN A 53 34.93 -19.89 -16.19
N LEU A 54 35.66 -19.64 -15.12
CA LEU A 54 36.65 -20.53 -14.54
C LEU A 54 36.22 -21.15 -13.21
N ASN A 55 35.07 -20.76 -12.68
CA ASN A 55 34.57 -21.12 -11.37
C ASN A 55 35.64 -20.88 -10.25
N LYS A 56 36.38 -19.76 -10.39
CA LYS A 56 37.42 -19.33 -9.45
C LYS A 56 36.97 -18.12 -8.67
N THR A 57 37.09 -18.14 -7.34
CA THR A 57 36.79 -16.99 -6.47
C THR A 57 37.99 -16.79 -5.52
N VAL A 58 38.39 -15.52 -5.34
CA VAL A 58 39.49 -15.11 -4.45
C VAL A 58 39.01 -13.93 -3.62
N ILE A 59 39.42 -13.88 -2.35
CA ILE A 59 39.14 -12.78 -1.44
C ILE A 59 40.36 -11.85 -1.39
N ALA A 60 40.15 -10.54 -1.41
CA ALA A 60 41.21 -9.55 -1.30
C ALA A 60 41.90 -9.56 0.07
N ASP A 61 43.20 -9.48 0.06
CA ASP A 61 44.01 -9.42 1.27
C ASP A 61 43.89 -8.09 2.04
N SER A 62 44.67 -7.92 3.11
CA SER A 62 44.67 -6.68 3.93
C SER A 62 45.10 -5.42 3.18
N ALA A 63 45.74 -5.56 2.01
CA ALA A 63 46.08 -4.46 1.12
C ALA A 63 45.06 -4.24 -0.02
N GLY A 64 43.92 -4.95 0.00
CA GLY A 64 42.90 -4.91 -1.06
C GLY A 64 43.33 -5.59 -2.36
N ILE A 65 44.33 -6.53 -2.31
CA ILE A 65 44.89 -7.15 -3.50
C ILE A 65 44.36 -8.58 -3.66
N THR A 66 44.02 -8.97 -4.89
CA THR A 66 43.68 -10.34 -5.28
C THR A 66 44.58 -10.82 -6.39
N ILE A 67 44.94 -12.11 -6.38
CA ILE A 67 45.83 -12.74 -7.35
C ILE A 67 45.20 -14.03 -7.85
N PHE A 68 44.89 -14.07 -9.17
CA PHE A 68 44.49 -15.29 -9.87
C PHE A 68 45.70 -15.84 -10.62
N LYS A 69 46.12 -17.06 -10.27
CA LYS A 69 47.18 -17.79 -10.93
C LYS A 69 46.65 -18.82 -11.91
N ASP A 70 47.49 -19.21 -12.85
CA ASP A 70 47.19 -20.28 -13.82
C ASP A 70 45.97 -19.99 -14.69
N ILE A 71 45.89 -18.78 -15.24
CA ILE A 71 44.84 -18.34 -16.16
C ILE A 71 45.31 -18.55 -17.60
N LEU A 72 44.56 -19.27 -18.37
CA LEU A 72 44.81 -19.47 -19.81
C LEU A 72 44.53 -18.21 -20.61
N GLN A 73 45.13 -18.13 -21.81
CA GLN A 73 44.82 -17.03 -22.72
C GLN A 73 43.35 -17.04 -23.10
N GLY A 74 42.68 -15.89 -22.95
CA GLY A 74 41.24 -15.74 -23.21
C GLY A 74 40.67 -14.40 -22.80
N THR A 75 39.39 -14.21 -22.97
CA THR A 75 38.63 -13.05 -22.48
C THR A 75 37.75 -13.48 -21.32
N TYR A 76 37.88 -12.83 -20.17
CA TYR A 76 37.19 -13.17 -18.93
C TYR A 76 36.43 -12.00 -18.38
N THR A 77 35.22 -12.26 -17.88
CA THR A 77 34.44 -11.30 -17.09
C THR A 77 34.70 -11.57 -15.61
N ILE A 78 35.22 -10.58 -14.91
CA ILE A 78 35.55 -10.60 -13.51
C ILE A 78 34.51 -9.78 -12.78
N SER A 79 33.81 -10.38 -11.80
CA SER A 79 32.91 -9.71 -10.87
C SER A 79 33.64 -9.40 -9.58
N VAL A 80 33.52 -8.18 -9.12
CA VAL A 80 34.09 -7.70 -7.85
C VAL A 80 32.97 -7.17 -6.97
N SER A 81 32.82 -7.73 -5.78
CA SER A 81 31.80 -7.33 -4.79
C SER A 81 32.42 -7.13 -3.40
N PHE A 82 31.87 -6.20 -2.64
CA PHE A 82 32.21 -5.94 -1.24
C PHE A 82 30.94 -5.47 -0.51
N ILE A 83 30.78 -5.82 0.75
CA ILE A 83 29.60 -5.45 1.54
C ILE A 83 29.50 -3.93 1.64
N GLY A 84 28.35 -3.34 1.26
CA GLY A 84 28.14 -1.90 1.22
C GLY A 84 28.66 -1.21 -0.05
N PHE A 85 28.97 -1.97 -1.12
CA PHE A 85 29.47 -1.44 -2.39
C PHE A 85 28.78 -2.11 -3.57
N GLU A 86 28.53 -1.33 -4.65
CA GLU A 86 28.00 -1.84 -5.90
C GLU A 86 28.88 -2.91 -6.54
N GLU A 87 28.29 -4.06 -6.95
CA GLU A 87 29.03 -5.08 -7.70
C GLU A 87 29.51 -4.53 -9.04
N LYS A 88 30.81 -4.60 -9.30
CA LYS A 88 31.41 -4.14 -10.54
C LYS A 88 31.89 -5.30 -11.40
N GLN A 89 31.49 -5.31 -12.67
CA GLN A 89 31.97 -6.27 -13.65
C GLN A 89 32.96 -5.61 -14.62
N ILE A 90 34.12 -6.25 -14.81
CA ILE A 90 35.14 -5.83 -15.76
C ILE A 90 35.45 -6.97 -16.71
N THR A 91 35.70 -6.65 -17.98
CA THR A 91 36.10 -7.66 -18.98
C THR A 91 37.60 -7.47 -19.30
N LEU A 92 38.37 -8.52 -19.08
CA LEU A 92 39.82 -8.52 -19.30
C LEU A 92 40.21 -9.54 -20.37
N ARG A 93 41.13 -9.17 -21.23
CA ARG A 93 41.75 -10.06 -22.20
C ARG A 93 43.15 -10.46 -21.71
N VAL A 94 43.36 -11.74 -21.49
CA VAL A 94 44.65 -12.33 -21.09
C VAL A 94 45.38 -12.81 -22.33
N PRO A 95 46.74 -12.56 -22.50
CA PRO A 95 47.64 -11.98 -21.54
C PRO A 95 47.51 -10.46 -21.37
N LEU A 96 47.72 -10.02 -20.13
CA LEU A 96 47.88 -8.59 -19.81
C LEU A 96 49.33 -8.17 -20.13
N PRO A 97 49.60 -6.88 -20.35
CA PRO A 97 50.95 -6.34 -20.39
C PRO A 97 51.68 -6.67 -19.05
N ASN A 98 52.97 -6.93 -19.12
CA ASN A 98 53.78 -7.40 -17.99
C ASN A 98 53.53 -6.59 -16.71
N ASP A 99 53.28 -7.30 -15.60
CA ASP A 99 53.12 -6.80 -14.22
C ASP A 99 52.10 -5.67 -14.02
N THR A 100 51.01 -5.64 -14.81
CA THR A 100 49.98 -4.65 -14.63
C THR A 100 49.03 -5.05 -13.51
N ILE A 101 49.03 -4.30 -12.40
CA ILE A 101 47.97 -4.39 -11.37
C ILE A 101 46.77 -3.56 -11.88
N ILE A 102 45.63 -4.20 -12.01
CA ILE A 102 44.40 -3.53 -12.43
C ILE A 102 43.71 -2.94 -11.21
N GLU A 103 43.56 -1.64 -11.20
CA GLU A 103 42.83 -0.94 -10.16
C GLU A 103 41.32 -1.03 -10.44
N VAL A 104 40.56 -1.54 -9.48
CA VAL A 104 39.10 -1.59 -9.54
C VAL A 104 38.56 -0.71 -8.43
N LEU A 105 37.88 0.35 -8.84
CA LEU A 105 37.22 1.29 -7.93
C LEU A 105 35.76 0.84 -7.78
N LEU A 106 35.34 0.51 -6.56
CA LEU A 106 33.96 0.25 -6.21
C LEU A 106 33.31 1.53 -5.69
N MET A 107 32.07 1.77 -6.05
CA MET A 107 31.23 2.83 -5.48
C MET A 107 30.54 2.29 -4.24
N GLU A 108 30.46 3.08 -3.18
CA GLU A 108 29.59 2.74 -2.05
C GLU A 108 28.16 2.66 -2.53
N GLU A 109 27.43 1.64 -2.10
CA GLU A 109 26.01 1.55 -2.32
C GLU A 109 25.34 2.71 -1.58
N ASP A 110 24.66 3.60 -2.32
CA ASP A 110 23.78 4.60 -1.71
C ASP A 110 22.60 3.84 -1.08
N GLU A 111 22.59 3.65 0.23
CA GLU A 111 21.54 2.94 0.98
C GLU A 111 20.11 3.43 0.65
N HIS A 112 19.98 4.60 0.04
CA HIS A 112 18.70 5.20 -0.37
C HIS A 112 18.17 4.73 -1.74
N GLU A 113 19.00 4.19 -2.65
CA GLU A 113 18.53 3.70 -3.95
C GLU A 113 18.08 2.22 -3.90
N GLU A 114 18.66 1.41 -3.01
CA GLU A 114 18.32 -0.02 -2.90
C GLU A 114 16.96 -0.28 -2.26
N GLU A 115 16.51 0.53 -1.29
CA GLU A 115 15.20 0.30 -0.64
C GLU A 115 14.01 0.39 -1.63
N GLU A 116 14.09 1.21 -2.68
CA GLU A 116 12.99 1.34 -3.64
C GLU A 116 13.03 0.29 -4.77
N GLU A 117 14.19 -0.25 -5.14
CA GLU A 117 14.29 -1.29 -6.18
C GLU A 117 13.92 -2.69 -5.66
N GLU A 118 14.17 -2.98 -4.39
CA GLU A 118 13.84 -4.25 -3.74
C GLU A 118 12.40 -4.37 -3.25
N VAL A 119 11.62 -3.29 -3.26
CA VAL A 119 10.22 -3.36 -2.83
C VAL A 119 9.41 -4.25 -3.76
N VAL A 120 9.07 -5.44 -3.26
CA VAL A 120 8.21 -6.40 -3.96
C VAL A 120 6.75 -6.05 -3.70
N VAL A 121 6.05 -5.72 -4.77
CA VAL A 121 4.61 -5.42 -4.74
C VAL A 121 3.81 -6.72 -4.82
N ARG A 122 2.78 -6.83 -3.99
CA ARG A 122 1.87 -7.98 -3.91
C ARG A 122 0.46 -7.67 -4.40
N ALA A 123 0.08 -6.39 -4.43
CA ALA A 123 -1.25 -5.95 -4.85
C ALA A 123 -1.58 -6.25 -6.32
N THR A 124 -0.61 -6.54 -7.18
CA THR A 124 -0.84 -6.90 -8.57
C THR A 124 -1.00 -8.41 -8.80
N ARG A 125 -0.97 -9.24 -7.76
CA ARG A 125 -0.96 -10.73 -7.78
C ARG A 125 0.30 -11.35 -8.40
N ILE A 126 0.98 -10.66 -9.29
CA ILE A 126 2.30 -11.03 -9.81
C ILE A 126 3.32 -10.32 -8.92
N SER A 127 4.07 -11.09 -8.13
CA SER A 127 5.11 -10.54 -7.27
C SER A 127 6.30 -10.11 -8.12
N ARG A 128 6.45 -8.80 -8.31
CA ARG A 128 7.57 -8.15 -9.02
C ARG A 128 8.05 -6.95 -8.22
N THR A 129 9.28 -6.55 -8.45
CA THR A 129 9.78 -5.28 -7.90
C THR A 129 9.04 -4.11 -8.51
N ILE A 130 8.89 -3.02 -7.78
CA ILE A 130 8.17 -1.82 -8.23
C ILE A 130 8.72 -1.27 -9.55
N ALA A 131 10.02 -1.43 -9.80
CA ALA A 131 10.70 -1.04 -11.03
C ALA A 131 10.26 -1.83 -12.28
N ASN A 132 9.64 -3.00 -12.11
CA ASN A 132 9.29 -3.95 -13.18
C ASN A 132 7.78 -4.18 -13.32
N ILE A 133 6.95 -3.37 -12.67
CA ILE A 133 5.48 -3.49 -12.73
C ILE A 133 4.89 -2.47 -13.69
N PRO A 134 4.12 -2.89 -14.75
CA PRO A 134 3.42 -1.99 -15.63
C PRO A 134 2.26 -1.23 -14.96
N THR A 135 1.64 -1.82 -13.96
CA THR A 135 0.64 -1.14 -13.13
C THR A 135 1.33 -0.17 -12.18
N ARG A 136 0.88 1.10 -12.19
CA ARG A 136 1.36 2.07 -11.20
C ARG A 136 0.90 1.66 -9.80
N VAL A 137 1.85 1.43 -8.92
CA VAL A 137 1.63 1.17 -7.50
C VAL A 137 2.43 2.20 -6.70
N GLU A 138 1.80 2.83 -5.74
CA GLU A 138 2.46 3.65 -4.74
C GLU A 138 2.68 2.76 -3.50
N VAL A 139 3.88 2.74 -2.98
CA VAL A 139 4.24 1.92 -1.82
C VAL A 139 4.76 2.83 -0.72
N ILE A 140 4.19 2.70 0.46
CA ILE A 140 4.65 3.34 1.70
C ILE A 140 5.26 2.22 2.53
N SER A 141 6.57 2.23 2.72
CA SER A 141 7.33 1.17 3.42
C SER A 141 8.45 1.75 4.27
N GLY A 142 9.20 0.89 4.96
CA GLY A 142 10.42 1.25 5.68
C GLY A 142 10.22 2.41 6.65
N GLU A 143 11.11 3.39 6.56
CA GLU A 143 11.12 4.58 7.41
C GLU A 143 9.88 5.45 7.25
N GLU A 144 9.41 5.66 6.01
CA GLU A 144 8.23 6.45 5.72
C GLU A 144 6.99 5.91 6.44
N LEU A 145 6.80 4.58 6.46
CA LEU A 145 5.69 3.95 7.19
C LEU A 145 5.80 4.16 8.69
N VAL A 146 7.02 4.09 9.25
CA VAL A 146 7.29 4.28 10.67
C VAL A 146 7.03 5.74 11.08
N GLU A 147 7.47 6.70 10.29
CA GLU A 147 7.29 8.14 10.53
C GLU A 147 5.82 8.53 10.51
N LYS A 148 5.13 8.20 9.42
CA LYS A 148 3.69 8.47 9.27
C LYS A 148 2.86 7.74 10.33
N GLY A 149 3.28 6.53 10.74
CA GLY A 149 2.66 5.77 11.80
C GLY A 149 2.78 6.41 13.18
N ASN A 150 3.81 7.24 13.43
CA ASN A 150 3.98 7.97 14.70
C ASN A 150 3.00 9.13 14.85
N MET A 151 2.58 9.74 13.76
CA MET A 151 1.67 10.88 13.80
C MET A 151 0.31 10.49 14.39
N LYS A 152 -0.21 9.30 14.02
CA LYS A 152 -1.46 8.78 14.56
C LYS A 152 -1.38 7.27 14.80
N PRO A 153 -0.70 6.84 15.87
CA PRO A 153 -0.41 5.42 16.11
C PRO A 153 -1.65 4.53 16.27
N GLY A 154 -2.79 5.12 16.57
CA GLY A 154 -4.05 4.40 16.76
C GLY A 154 -4.74 3.98 15.46
N ASP A 155 -4.47 4.65 14.31
CA ASP A 155 -5.14 4.38 13.05
C ASP A 155 -4.33 4.82 11.82
N ILE A 156 -4.70 4.32 10.61
CA ILE A 156 -3.97 4.60 9.37
C ILE A 156 -4.47 5.83 8.59
N ARG A 157 -5.37 6.65 9.13
CA ARG A 157 -5.94 7.79 8.40
C ARG A 157 -4.89 8.80 7.94
N MET A 158 -3.99 9.21 8.84
CA MET A 158 -2.94 10.18 8.50
C MET A 158 -2.00 9.61 7.45
N LEU A 159 -1.58 8.37 7.61
CA LEU A 159 -0.73 7.65 6.66
C LEU A 159 -1.31 7.69 5.24
N LEU A 160 -2.62 7.46 5.08
CA LEU A 160 -3.29 7.51 3.78
C LEU A 160 -3.56 8.94 3.30
N ASN A 161 -3.89 9.87 4.19
CA ASN A 161 -4.24 11.25 3.82
C ASN A 161 -3.03 12.05 3.32
N GLU A 162 -1.83 11.65 3.66
CA GLU A 162 -0.59 12.25 3.16
C GLU A 162 -0.26 11.81 1.73
N SER A 163 -0.77 10.67 1.29
CA SER A 163 -0.61 10.24 -0.10
C SER A 163 -1.36 11.17 -1.04
N THR A 164 -0.66 11.65 -2.07
CA THR A 164 -1.22 12.53 -3.09
C THR A 164 -2.43 11.88 -3.77
N GLY A 165 -3.53 12.61 -3.98
CA GLY A 165 -4.75 12.06 -4.61
C GLY A 165 -5.65 11.22 -3.68
N ILE A 166 -5.27 11.01 -2.41
CA ILE A 166 -6.10 10.35 -1.40
C ILE A 166 -6.58 11.38 -0.38
N GLN A 167 -7.85 11.35 -0.03
CA GLN A 167 -8.48 12.21 0.97
C GLN A 167 -9.26 11.33 1.96
N THR A 168 -9.08 11.58 3.25
CA THR A 168 -9.99 11.06 4.27
C THR A 168 -11.19 11.97 4.40
N GLN A 169 -12.40 11.40 4.26
CA GLN A 169 -13.66 12.12 4.34
C GLN A 169 -14.40 11.74 5.61
N GLN A 170 -14.57 12.70 6.52
CA GLN A 170 -15.37 12.50 7.73
C GLN A 170 -16.87 12.47 7.39
N THR A 171 -17.58 11.43 7.86
CA THR A 171 -19.02 11.21 7.59
C THR A 171 -19.89 11.53 8.80
N SER A 172 -19.33 11.65 9.99
CA SER A 172 -20.05 12.08 11.21
C SER A 172 -19.37 13.27 11.85
N ALA A 173 -20.13 14.30 12.20
CA ALA A 173 -19.64 15.51 12.87
C ALA A 173 -19.16 15.25 14.31
N THR A 174 -19.67 14.22 14.98
CA THR A 174 -19.46 13.99 16.41
C THR A 174 -18.83 12.63 16.74
N SER A 175 -18.95 11.64 15.86
CA SER A 175 -18.44 10.28 16.08
C SER A 175 -17.11 9.99 15.36
N TYR A 176 -16.64 10.92 14.54
CA TYR A 176 -15.35 10.87 13.83
C TYR A 176 -15.25 9.73 12.80
N ASN A 177 -16.39 9.14 12.40
CA ASN A 177 -16.43 8.15 11.33
C ASN A 177 -15.86 8.75 10.05
N ALA A 178 -15.07 7.99 9.31
CA ALA A 178 -14.43 8.47 8.10
C ALA A 178 -14.21 7.36 7.08
N GLY A 179 -14.35 7.69 5.80
CA GLY A 179 -13.95 6.89 4.65
C GLY A 179 -12.72 7.46 3.95
N ILE A 180 -12.23 6.78 2.94
CA ILE A 180 -11.19 7.27 2.03
C ILE A 180 -11.79 7.56 0.66
N ARG A 181 -11.42 8.71 0.08
CA ARG A 181 -11.70 9.05 -1.32
C ARG A 181 -10.39 9.02 -2.11
N ILE A 182 -10.38 8.30 -3.23
CA ILE A 182 -9.28 8.28 -4.17
C ILE A 182 -9.74 9.02 -5.43
N GLN A 183 -8.97 10.02 -5.85
CA GLN A 183 -9.26 10.82 -7.05
C GLN A 183 -10.69 11.43 -7.04
N GLY A 184 -11.17 11.79 -5.85
CA GLY A 184 -12.49 12.40 -5.62
C GLY A 184 -13.67 11.42 -5.51
N LEU A 185 -13.49 10.14 -5.82
CA LEU A 185 -14.54 9.13 -5.73
C LEU A 185 -14.78 8.67 -4.29
N ASP A 186 -16.05 8.42 -3.95
CA ASP A 186 -16.54 7.92 -2.67
C ASP A 186 -15.78 6.63 -2.24
N GLY A 187 -15.56 6.50 -0.94
CA GLY A 187 -14.86 5.36 -0.33
C GLY A 187 -15.41 3.98 -0.66
N ARG A 188 -16.69 3.87 -1.00
CA ARG A 188 -17.32 2.62 -1.45
C ARG A 188 -16.74 2.06 -2.75
N TYR A 189 -16.06 2.90 -3.56
CA TYR A 189 -15.37 2.54 -4.79
C TYR A 189 -13.90 2.16 -4.59
N THR A 190 -13.42 2.17 -3.35
CA THR A 190 -12.07 1.75 -2.97
C THR A 190 -12.14 0.43 -2.20
N GLN A 191 -11.34 -0.53 -2.62
CA GLN A 191 -11.23 -1.80 -1.91
C GLN A 191 -10.03 -1.78 -0.95
N ILE A 192 -10.28 -2.16 0.31
CA ILE A 192 -9.22 -2.31 1.32
C ILE A 192 -8.94 -3.79 1.51
N LEU A 193 -7.68 -4.16 1.37
CA LEU A 193 -7.19 -5.52 1.57
C LEU A 193 -6.16 -5.56 2.70
N ARG A 194 -6.00 -6.73 3.30
CA ARG A 194 -4.86 -7.08 4.14
C ARG A 194 -4.26 -8.39 3.64
N ASP A 195 -2.99 -8.36 3.23
CA ASP A 195 -2.29 -9.51 2.63
C ASP A 195 -3.02 -10.12 1.41
N GLY A 196 -3.77 -9.26 0.68
CA GLY A 196 -4.61 -9.67 -0.46
C GLY A 196 -5.95 -10.30 -0.08
N TYR A 197 -6.35 -10.30 1.21
CA TYR A 197 -7.70 -10.66 1.65
C TYR A 197 -8.57 -9.41 1.77
N PRO A 198 -9.83 -9.41 1.28
CA PRO A 198 -10.76 -8.31 1.53
C PRO A 198 -10.96 -8.10 3.04
N LEU A 199 -10.76 -6.86 3.50
CA LEU A 199 -10.77 -6.58 4.94
C LEU A 199 -12.05 -5.89 5.39
N TYR A 200 -12.44 -4.82 4.73
CA TYR A 200 -13.60 -4.01 5.11
C TYR A 200 -14.45 -3.69 3.89
N ALA A 201 -15.68 -4.15 3.86
CA ALA A 201 -16.65 -3.87 2.82
C ALA A 201 -18.04 -3.66 3.42
N GLY A 202 -18.92 -2.99 2.70
CA GLY A 202 -20.30 -2.79 3.13
C GLY A 202 -20.41 -2.09 4.47
N PHE A 203 -21.14 -2.68 5.41
CA PHE A 203 -21.48 -2.12 6.73
C PHE A 203 -20.24 -1.77 7.58
N SER A 204 -19.17 -2.50 7.40
CA SER A 204 -17.93 -2.26 8.12
C SER A 204 -17.10 -1.09 7.57
N GLY A 205 -17.41 -0.61 6.38
CA GLY A 205 -16.61 0.40 5.66
C GLY A 205 -16.46 1.73 6.39
N GLY A 206 -17.50 2.23 7.05
CA GLY A 206 -17.50 3.55 7.71
C GLY A 206 -16.57 3.68 8.92
N LEU A 207 -16.07 2.57 9.49
CA LEU A 207 -15.10 2.57 10.58
C LEU A 207 -13.74 1.95 10.20
N SER A 208 -13.61 1.47 8.98
CA SER A 208 -12.49 0.62 8.53
C SER A 208 -11.11 1.17 8.84
N ILE A 209 -10.79 2.34 8.32
CA ILE A 209 -9.45 2.95 8.46
C ILE A 209 -9.13 3.39 9.87
N LEU A 210 -10.16 3.60 10.70
CA LEU A 210 -10.03 3.97 12.11
C LEU A 210 -9.64 2.77 12.99
N GLN A 211 -9.90 1.55 12.55
CA GLN A 211 -9.71 0.33 13.33
C GLN A 211 -8.42 -0.43 12.99
N ILE A 212 -7.56 0.15 12.17
CA ILE A 212 -6.28 -0.43 11.73
C ILE A 212 -5.13 0.38 12.31
N ALA A 213 -4.35 -0.22 13.20
CA ALA A 213 -3.10 0.37 13.68
C ALA A 213 -1.92 -0.05 12.77
N PRO A 214 -0.90 0.82 12.56
CA PRO A 214 0.17 0.56 11.59
C PRO A 214 1.32 -0.31 12.09
N LEU A 215 1.45 -0.60 13.40
CA LEU A 215 2.66 -1.19 14.00
C LEU A 215 3.03 -2.60 13.45
N ASP A 216 2.04 -3.39 13.04
CA ASP A 216 2.24 -4.74 12.46
C ASP A 216 2.30 -4.74 10.91
N LEU A 217 2.33 -3.57 10.28
CA LEU A 217 2.46 -3.44 8.83
C LEU A 217 3.94 -3.39 8.42
N LYS A 218 4.25 -4.05 7.32
CA LYS A 218 5.52 -3.99 6.61
C LYS A 218 5.49 -2.88 5.55
N GLN A 219 4.38 -2.80 4.80
CA GLN A 219 4.17 -1.80 3.75
C GLN A 219 2.69 -1.60 3.47
N VAL A 220 2.35 -0.47 2.87
CA VAL A 220 1.02 -0.17 2.33
C VAL A 220 1.16 0.07 0.85
N GLU A 221 0.40 -0.69 0.05
CA GLU A 221 0.40 -0.62 -1.40
C GLU A 221 -0.90 0.04 -1.87
N VAL A 222 -0.81 1.06 -2.70
CA VAL A 222 -1.96 1.77 -3.24
C VAL A 222 -1.94 1.70 -4.76
N ILE A 223 -2.99 1.12 -5.35
CA ILE A 223 -3.28 1.21 -6.78
C ILE A 223 -4.41 2.21 -6.96
N LYS A 224 -4.19 3.26 -7.75
CA LYS A 224 -5.19 4.27 -8.06
C LYS A 224 -5.78 4.03 -9.44
N GLY A 225 -7.10 4.19 -9.57
CA GLY A 225 -7.85 3.91 -10.78
C GLY A 225 -8.33 2.47 -10.91
N ALA A 226 -8.72 2.03 -12.11
CA ALA A 226 -9.39 0.76 -12.35
C ALA A 226 -8.53 -0.47 -11.96
N ALA A 227 -8.84 -1.09 -10.83
CA ALA A 227 -8.19 -2.28 -10.31
C ALA A 227 -9.14 -3.49 -10.18
N SER A 228 -10.38 -3.39 -10.67
CA SER A 228 -11.41 -4.42 -10.52
C SER A 228 -11.04 -5.75 -11.18
N THR A 229 -10.27 -5.75 -12.27
CA THR A 229 -9.78 -6.99 -12.90
C THR A 229 -8.92 -7.82 -11.94
N LEU A 230 -8.20 -7.17 -11.02
CA LEU A 230 -7.37 -7.85 -10.04
C LEU A 230 -8.20 -8.51 -8.93
N TYR A 231 -9.18 -7.78 -8.36
CA TYR A 231 -9.85 -8.20 -7.13
C TYR A 231 -11.39 -8.19 -7.21
N GLY A 232 -11.97 -7.94 -8.39
CA GLY A 232 -13.43 -7.94 -8.61
C GLY A 232 -14.09 -6.61 -8.29
N GLY A 233 -15.39 -6.67 -8.04
CA GLY A 233 -16.22 -5.49 -7.84
C GLY A 233 -15.79 -4.62 -6.66
N GLY A 234 -15.89 -3.30 -6.83
CA GLY A 234 -15.60 -2.30 -5.79
C GLY A 234 -14.21 -1.65 -5.84
N ALA A 235 -13.29 -2.11 -6.69
CA ALA A 235 -12.00 -1.47 -6.92
C ALA A 235 -12.02 -0.54 -8.14
N ILE A 236 -12.98 0.40 -8.19
CA ILE A 236 -13.18 1.37 -9.27
C ILE A 236 -12.22 2.55 -9.11
N ALA A 237 -12.22 3.17 -7.93
CA ALA A 237 -11.32 4.28 -7.59
C ALA A 237 -9.90 3.80 -7.31
N GLY A 238 -9.78 2.57 -6.83
CA GLY A 238 -8.50 1.96 -6.52
C GLY A 238 -8.57 0.89 -5.45
N LEU A 239 -7.39 0.53 -4.98
CA LEU A 239 -7.17 -0.53 -4.01
C LEU A 239 -6.09 -0.12 -3.03
N VAL A 240 -6.30 -0.38 -1.75
CA VAL A 240 -5.30 -0.25 -0.69
C VAL A 240 -5.02 -1.64 -0.11
N ASN A 241 -3.80 -2.14 -0.26
CA ASN A 241 -3.38 -3.42 0.31
C ASN A 241 -2.39 -3.19 1.46
N LEU A 242 -2.79 -3.60 2.65
CA LEU A 242 -2.01 -3.53 3.87
C LEU A 242 -1.20 -4.83 3.98
N VAL A 243 0.11 -4.76 3.79
CA VAL A 243 0.99 -5.93 3.88
C VAL A 243 1.52 -6.05 5.29
N SER A 244 1.20 -7.15 5.94
CA SER A 244 1.63 -7.43 7.32
C SER A 244 3.08 -7.91 7.38
N LYS A 245 3.76 -7.65 8.51
CA LYS A 245 5.05 -8.25 8.83
C LYS A 245 4.93 -9.76 8.94
N THR A 246 6.00 -10.47 8.52
CA THR A 246 6.14 -11.92 8.63
C THR A 246 7.30 -12.26 9.53
N PRO A 247 7.27 -13.42 10.25
CA PRO A 247 8.32 -13.75 11.19
C PRO A 247 9.66 -14.03 10.49
N GLN A 248 10.72 -13.46 11.02
CA GLN A 248 12.11 -13.68 10.66
C GLN A 248 12.79 -14.52 11.73
N GLU A 249 14.00 -15.03 11.47
CA GLU A 249 14.80 -15.78 12.45
C GLU A 249 15.18 -14.90 13.65
N GLU A 250 15.41 -13.61 13.40
CA GLU A 250 15.64 -12.63 14.44
C GLU A 250 14.32 -12.25 15.12
N ARG A 251 14.31 -12.25 16.45
CA ARG A 251 13.13 -11.86 17.23
C ARG A 251 12.87 -10.36 17.11
N GLU A 252 11.66 -9.97 16.77
CA GLU A 252 11.17 -8.60 16.82
C GLU A 252 10.15 -8.46 17.97
N LEU A 253 10.42 -7.57 18.93
CA LEU A 253 9.51 -7.24 20.02
C LEU A 253 9.44 -5.72 20.17
N ASN A 254 8.33 -5.15 19.72
CA ASN A 254 8.10 -3.72 19.70
C ASN A 254 6.94 -3.33 20.61
N PHE A 255 7.12 -2.26 21.37
CA PHE A 255 6.06 -1.62 22.15
C PHE A 255 5.96 -0.14 21.76
N LEU A 256 4.73 0.36 21.73
CA LEU A 256 4.42 1.76 21.48
C LEU A 256 3.43 2.24 22.55
N ALA A 257 3.74 3.38 23.17
CA ALA A 257 2.81 4.12 24.02
C ALA A 257 2.75 5.57 23.55
N ASN A 258 1.55 6.08 23.30
CA ASN A 258 1.30 7.45 22.86
C ASN A 258 0.15 8.07 23.65
N ALA A 259 0.29 9.35 24.01
CA ALA A 259 -0.76 10.13 24.67
C ALA A 259 -0.99 11.44 23.90
N THR A 260 -2.25 11.92 23.91
CA THR A 260 -2.63 13.16 23.22
C THR A 260 -3.21 14.21 24.16
N SER A 261 -3.03 15.49 23.80
CA SER A 261 -3.65 16.60 24.55
C SER A 261 -5.19 16.56 24.48
N ALA A 262 -5.75 15.84 23.51
CA ALA A 262 -7.19 15.59 23.40
C ALA A 262 -7.70 14.47 24.33
N GLY A 263 -6.86 13.94 25.22
CA GLY A 263 -7.20 12.87 26.17
C GLY A 263 -7.16 11.47 25.56
N GLY A 264 -6.44 11.30 24.46
CA GLY A 264 -6.18 10.00 23.82
C GLY A 264 -5.04 9.24 24.48
N LEU A 265 -5.13 7.90 24.45
CA LEU A 265 -4.08 6.97 24.88
C LEU A 265 -4.06 5.76 23.96
N ASP A 266 -2.93 5.53 23.32
CA ASP A 266 -2.66 4.38 22.45
C ASP A 266 -1.54 3.54 23.06
N LEU A 267 -1.82 2.25 23.24
CA LEU A 267 -0.86 1.25 23.70
C LEU A 267 -0.86 0.12 22.69
N SER A 268 0.29 -0.22 22.13
CA SER A 268 0.42 -1.28 21.14
C SER A 268 1.66 -2.12 21.39
N GLY A 269 1.58 -3.41 21.10
CA GLY A 269 2.69 -4.35 21.13
C GLY A 269 2.69 -5.25 19.91
N PHE A 270 3.87 -5.56 19.41
CA PHE A 270 4.08 -6.49 18.32
C PHE A 270 5.23 -7.43 18.64
N TYR A 271 4.96 -8.72 18.51
CA TYR A 271 5.95 -9.78 18.62
C TYR A 271 6.01 -10.58 17.32
N SER A 272 7.20 -10.93 16.88
CA SER A 272 7.45 -11.74 15.69
C SER A 272 8.73 -12.53 15.84
N GLU A 273 8.68 -13.85 15.59
CA GLU A 273 9.87 -14.73 15.62
C GLU A 273 9.61 -16.02 14.82
N ARG A 274 10.65 -16.53 14.18
CA ARG A 274 10.62 -17.81 13.47
C ARG A 274 11.51 -18.83 14.17
N TYR A 275 10.94 -19.98 14.47
CA TYR A 275 11.59 -21.14 15.10
C TYR A 275 11.71 -22.26 14.07
N GLY A 276 12.78 -22.29 13.29
CA GLY A 276 12.96 -23.28 12.23
C GLY A 276 11.81 -23.29 11.21
N ASN A 277 10.97 -24.31 11.26
CA ASN A 277 9.86 -24.49 10.32
C ASN A 277 8.53 -23.86 10.80
N ALA A 278 8.51 -23.23 11.95
CA ALA A 278 7.32 -22.53 12.46
C ALA A 278 7.64 -21.07 12.76
N GLY A 279 6.69 -20.19 12.59
CA GLY A 279 6.82 -18.79 12.93
C GLY A 279 5.53 -18.26 13.56
N LEU A 280 5.67 -17.24 14.41
CA LEU A 280 4.53 -16.62 15.10
C LEU A 280 4.66 -15.11 15.02
N THR A 281 3.54 -14.44 14.71
CA THR A 281 3.39 -13.01 14.97
C THR A 281 2.19 -12.77 15.85
N VAL A 282 2.31 -11.80 16.77
CA VAL A 282 1.20 -11.39 17.63
C VAL A 282 1.19 -9.87 17.70
N PHE A 283 0.12 -9.25 17.22
CA PHE A 283 -0.15 -7.84 17.43
C PHE A 283 -1.27 -7.69 18.46
N ALA A 284 -1.11 -6.75 19.39
CA ALA A 284 -2.15 -6.38 20.34
C ALA A 284 -2.14 -4.86 20.56
N SER A 285 -3.33 -4.25 20.67
CA SER A 285 -3.44 -2.83 20.99
C SER A 285 -4.67 -2.50 21.84
N ARG A 286 -4.54 -1.44 22.63
CA ARG A 286 -5.63 -0.72 23.29
C ARG A 286 -5.55 0.75 22.87
N ASN A 287 -6.62 1.26 22.28
CA ASN A 287 -6.74 2.67 21.88
C ASN A 287 -7.96 3.28 22.57
N SER A 288 -7.82 4.46 23.14
CA SER A 288 -8.91 5.12 23.83
C SER A 288 -8.79 6.64 23.71
N ASN A 289 -9.94 7.33 23.85
CA ASN A 289 -9.97 8.79 23.92
C ASN A 289 -11.07 9.25 24.88
N ARG A 290 -10.86 10.38 25.54
CA ARG A 290 -11.89 11.10 26.27
C ARG A 290 -12.70 11.98 25.31
N PRO A 291 -13.94 12.40 25.65
CA PRO A 291 -14.67 13.31 24.78
C PRO A 291 -13.92 14.66 24.69
N PHE A 292 -13.70 15.15 23.46
CA PHE A 292 -12.95 16.38 23.21
C PHE A 292 -13.74 17.37 22.35
N ASP A 293 -13.92 18.60 22.86
CA ASP A 293 -14.61 19.72 22.21
C ASP A 293 -13.71 20.98 22.20
N PRO A 294 -12.82 21.12 21.19
CA PRO A 294 -11.93 22.28 21.12
C PRO A 294 -12.63 23.57 20.70
N ALA A 295 -13.86 23.49 20.27
CA ALA A 295 -14.66 24.63 19.82
C ALA A 295 -15.57 25.21 20.90
N ASN A 296 -15.71 24.53 22.03
CA ASN A 296 -16.64 24.86 23.12
C ASN A 296 -18.10 25.02 22.63
N ILE A 297 -18.52 24.18 21.70
CA ILE A 297 -19.89 24.17 21.17
C ILE A 297 -20.79 23.16 21.88
N GLY A 298 -20.25 22.43 22.87
CA GLY A 298 -20.96 21.41 23.63
C GLY A 298 -21.10 20.06 22.93
N LEU A 299 -20.49 19.89 21.75
CA LEU A 299 -20.46 18.64 20.97
C LEU A 299 -19.03 18.14 20.76
N THR A 300 -18.85 16.84 20.78
CA THR A 300 -17.54 16.23 20.55
C THR A 300 -17.04 16.46 19.13
N ALA A 301 -15.79 16.90 18.97
CA ALA A 301 -15.02 16.80 17.75
C ALA A 301 -14.32 15.43 17.67
N ILE A 302 -13.75 14.94 18.81
CA ILE A 302 -13.25 13.58 18.97
C ILE A 302 -14.14 12.88 20.01
N PRO A 303 -14.76 11.73 19.67
CA PRO A 303 -15.66 11.00 20.58
C PRO A 303 -14.90 10.36 21.74
N LYS A 304 -15.61 10.02 22.80
CA LYS A 304 -15.15 9.03 23.76
C LYS A 304 -15.17 7.66 23.11
N PHE A 305 -14.05 6.94 23.13
CA PHE A 305 -14.01 5.55 22.65
C PHE A 305 -13.00 4.70 23.41
N GLU A 306 -13.19 3.42 23.34
CA GLU A 306 -12.27 2.40 23.78
C GLU A 306 -12.30 1.23 22.78
N ARG A 307 -11.11 0.86 22.27
CA ARG A 307 -10.94 -0.22 21.28
C ARG A 307 -9.83 -1.14 21.72
N TYR A 308 -10.06 -2.44 21.54
CA TYR A 308 -9.08 -3.50 21.70
C TYR A 308 -8.92 -4.25 20.37
N THR A 309 -7.68 -4.54 20.01
CA THR A 309 -7.34 -5.32 18.80
C THR A 309 -6.32 -6.38 19.18
N ILE A 310 -6.53 -7.62 18.69
CA ILE A 310 -5.56 -8.72 18.84
C ILE A 310 -5.51 -9.49 17.54
N ASN A 311 -4.31 -9.68 16.97
CA ASN A 311 -4.07 -10.39 15.71
C ASN A 311 -2.93 -11.41 15.85
N PRO A 312 -3.13 -12.61 16.39
CA PRO A 312 -2.17 -13.70 16.33
C PRO A 312 -2.15 -14.34 14.94
N ARG A 313 -0.95 -14.69 14.45
CA ARG A 313 -0.76 -15.43 13.19
C ARG A 313 0.31 -16.49 13.36
N LEU A 314 0.05 -17.68 12.84
CA LEU A 314 0.95 -18.83 12.81
C LEU A 314 1.41 -19.07 11.37
N PHE A 315 2.69 -19.34 11.20
CA PHE A 315 3.32 -19.66 9.92
C PHE A 315 3.99 -21.01 10.01
N ILE A 316 3.81 -21.85 8.98
CA ILE A 316 4.44 -23.16 8.86
C ILE A 316 5.18 -23.19 7.53
N TYR A 317 6.50 -23.40 7.59
CA TYR A 317 7.40 -23.42 6.45
C TYR A 317 7.83 -24.85 6.14
N GLY A 318 7.22 -25.46 5.13
CA GLY A 318 7.61 -26.79 4.65
C GLY A 318 8.51 -26.71 3.42
N LYS A 319 9.08 -27.83 3.02
CA LYS A 319 9.97 -27.88 1.84
C LYS A 319 9.29 -27.44 0.53
N LYS A 320 8.00 -27.74 0.37
CA LYS A 320 7.21 -27.37 -0.82
C LYS A 320 5.91 -26.63 -0.46
N THR A 321 5.49 -26.66 0.80
CA THR A 321 4.20 -26.11 1.21
C THR A 321 4.40 -25.17 2.38
N ASN A 322 4.00 -23.91 2.20
CA ASN A 322 3.94 -22.92 3.25
C ASN A 322 2.47 -22.66 3.61
N ILE A 323 2.20 -22.55 4.89
CA ILE A 323 0.85 -22.29 5.42
C ILE A 323 0.93 -21.08 6.35
N ASP A 324 0.03 -20.13 6.20
CA ASP A 324 -0.19 -19.07 7.16
C ASP A 324 -1.64 -19.11 7.65
N MET A 325 -1.83 -18.90 8.95
CA MET A 325 -3.14 -18.88 9.59
C MET A 325 -3.21 -17.73 10.57
N GLY A 326 -4.33 -17.03 10.62
CA GLY A 326 -4.50 -15.89 11.50
C GLY A 326 -5.94 -15.74 12.00
N ILE A 327 -6.06 -15.11 13.17
CA ILE A 327 -7.34 -14.68 13.74
C ILE A 327 -7.19 -13.21 14.13
N GLY A 328 -8.11 -12.37 13.64
CA GLY A 328 -8.19 -10.96 14.02
C GLY A 328 -9.44 -10.73 14.89
N LEU A 329 -9.24 -10.10 16.03
CA LEU A 329 -10.30 -9.71 16.96
C LEU A 329 -10.25 -8.19 17.15
N VAL A 330 -11.37 -7.51 16.93
CA VAL A 330 -11.52 -6.08 17.19
C VAL A 330 -12.83 -5.83 17.93
N THR A 331 -12.76 -5.15 19.07
CA THR A 331 -13.94 -4.65 19.76
C THR A 331 -13.82 -3.16 19.98
N GLU A 332 -14.89 -2.40 19.79
CA GLU A 332 -14.89 -0.96 20.01
C GLU A 332 -16.23 -0.48 20.54
N ASN A 333 -16.17 0.36 21.58
CA ASN A 333 -17.30 1.16 22.05
C ASN A 333 -16.97 2.63 21.84
N ARG A 334 -17.81 3.34 21.08
CA ARG A 334 -17.64 4.74 20.73
C ARG A 334 -18.91 5.52 21.02
N ILE A 335 -18.77 6.72 21.58
CA ILE A 335 -19.88 7.64 21.78
C ILE A 335 -19.43 9.08 21.50
N GLY A 336 -20.08 9.69 20.52
CA GLY A 336 -19.99 11.12 20.19
C GLY A 336 -21.29 11.85 20.53
N GLY A 337 -21.28 13.18 20.43
CA GLY A 337 -22.44 14.03 20.66
C GLY A 337 -22.26 15.00 21.81
N SER A 338 -23.31 15.27 22.55
CA SER A 338 -23.33 16.23 23.66
C SER A 338 -22.35 15.81 24.76
N ILE A 339 -21.40 16.71 25.08
CA ILE A 339 -20.45 16.54 26.19
C ILE A 339 -21.20 16.31 27.51
N ASN A 340 -22.28 17.07 27.75
CA ASN A 340 -23.08 16.92 28.94
C ASN A 340 -23.72 15.53 29.05
N TYR A 341 -24.31 15.06 27.95
CA TYR A 341 -24.88 13.70 27.90
C TYR A 341 -23.83 12.62 28.17
N ILE A 342 -22.65 12.74 27.55
CA ILE A 342 -21.58 11.73 27.68
C ILE A 342 -21.03 11.65 29.11
N ASN A 343 -20.92 12.78 29.81
CA ASN A 343 -20.33 12.85 31.14
C ASN A 343 -21.36 12.62 32.26
N ASN A 344 -22.59 13.15 32.12
CA ASN A 344 -23.57 13.22 33.20
C ASN A 344 -24.84 12.39 32.91
N GLY A 345 -25.03 11.94 31.67
CA GLY A 345 -26.31 11.34 31.25
C GLY A 345 -27.39 12.39 31.07
N GLY A 346 -28.65 11.96 30.98
CA GLY A 346 -29.82 12.83 30.81
C GLY A 346 -30.21 13.03 29.34
N THR A 347 -30.60 14.24 28.96
CA THR A 347 -31.03 14.60 27.60
C THR A 347 -29.87 15.21 26.82
N GLY A 348 -29.79 14.85 25.53
CA GLY A 348 -28.79 15.41 24.60
C GLY A 348 -28.64 14.51 23.37
N PHE A 349 -28.13 15.10 22.29
CA PHE A 349 -27.79 14.32 21.10
C PHE A 349 -26.63 13.39 21.43
N PHE A 350 -26.71 12.15 20.95
CA PHE A 350 -25.61 11.20 21.00
C PHE A 350 -25.60 10.33 19.74
N GLU A 351 -24.43 9.88 19.34
CA GLU A 351 -24.20 8.85 18.37
C GLU A 351 -23.30 7.77 19.00
N LYS A 352 -23.87 6.59 19.29
CA LYS A 352 -23.13 5.44 19.81
C LYS A 352 -22.86 4.44 18.69
N ASN A 353 -21.63 3.94 18.64
CA ASN A 353 -21.24 2.84 17.78
C ASN A 353 -20.61 1.75 18.68
N LYS A 354 -21.23 0.57 18.72
CA LYS A 354 -20.65 -0.62 19.35
C LYS A 354 -20.31 -1.61 18.24
N THR A 355 -19.05 -2.04 18.16
CA THR A 355 -18.61 -2.99 17.12
C THR A 355 -17.84 -4.15 17.73
N GLU A 356 -18.06 -5.32 17.15
CA GLU A 356 -17.34 -6.56 17.44
C GLU A 356 -17.04 -7.25 16.12
N ARG A 357 -15.75 -7.55 15.87
CA ARG A 357 -15.30 -8.23 14.67
C ARG A 357 -14.45 -9.44 15.01
N ILE A 358 -14.74 -10.54 14.35
CA ILE A 358 -13.89 -11.73 14.31
C ILE A 358 -13.58 -12.01 12.85
N THR A 359 -12.30 -12.07 12.51
CA THR A 359 -11.85 -12.40 11.15
C THR A 359 -10.87 -13.56 11.22
N THR A 360 -11.06 -14.58 10.41
CA THR A 360 -10.09 -15.68 10.24
C THR A 360 -9.45 -15.57 8.86
N GLN A 361 -8.21 -16.01 8.74
CA GLN A 361 -7.53 -16.14 7.46
C GLN A 361 -6.69 -17.41 7.43
N ILE A 362 -6.60 -18.03 6.26
CA ILE A 362 -5.71 -19.13 5.97
C ILE A 362 -5.17 -18.97 4.55
N GLY A 363 -3.85 -19.06 4.41
CA GLY A 363 -3.14 -19.08 3.15
C GLY A 363 -2.33 -20.36 3.04
N ILE A 364 -2.37 -21.02 1.89
CA ILE A 364 -1.60 -22.21 1.57
C ILE A 364 -0.93 -21.97 0.24
N THR A 365 0.40 -22.02 0.20
CA THR A 365 1.19 -21.94 -1.04
C THR A 365 1.94 -23.26 -1.22
N HIS A 366 1.68 -23.96 -2.32
CA HIS A 366 2.32 -25.21 -2.66
C HIS A 366 3.17 -25.08 -3.93
N GLN A 367 4.49 -25.26 -3.79
CA GLN A 367 5.44 -25.21 -4.89
C GLN A 367 5.37 -26.51 -5.71
N LEU A 368 4.98 -26.40 -6.97
CA LEU A 368 4.97 -27.53 -7.92
C LEU A 368 6.39 -27.80 -8.46
N ASN A 369 7.08 -26.73 -8.90
CA ASN A 369 8.45 -26.70 -9.35
C ASN A 369 9.03 -25.29 -9.11
N GLU A 370 10.29 -25.04 -9.50
CA GLU A 370 10.97 -23.74 -9.26
C GLU A 370 10.21 -22.54 -9.85
N ASN A 371 9.43 -22.73 -10.89
CA ASN A 371 8.75 -21.66 -11.63
C ASN A 371 7.22 -21.68 -11.47
N SER A 372 6.65 -22.60 -10.71
CA SER A 372 5.19 -22.76 -10.64
C SER A 372 4.72 -23.12 -9.23
N HIS A 373 3.68 -22.43 -8.78
CA HIS A 373 3.04 -22.73 -7.50
C HIS A 373 1.52 -22.58 -7.56
N LEU A 374 0.86 -23.32 -6.69
CA LEU A 374 -0.56 -23.19 -6.39
C LEU A 374 -0.71 -22.38 -5.10
N GLN A 375 -1.70 -21.50 -5.06
CA GLN A 375 -2.06 -20.78 -3.86
C GLN A 375 -3.55 -20.92 -3.59
N PHE A 376 -3.88 -21.26 -2.35
CA PHE A 376 -5.23 -21.21 -1.82
C PHE A 376 -5.30 -20.18 -0.70
N LYS A 377 -6.32 -19.32 -0.73
CA LYS A 377 -6.63 -18.33 0.30
C LYS A 377 -8.08 -18.49 0.75
N ASN A 378 -8.30 -18.40 2.04
CA ASN A 378 -9.65 -18.29 2.60
C ASN A 378 -9.66 -17.32 3.77
N SER A 379 -10.69 -16.49 3.84
CA SER A 379 -10.99 -15.68 5.01
C SER A 379 -12.48 -15.67 5.29
N PHE A 380 -12.84 -15.58 6.57
CA PHE A 380 -14.21 -15.41 7.04
C PHE A 380 -14.23 -14.23 8.02
N SER A 381 -15.22 -13.35 7.89
CA SER A 381 -15.43 -12.21 8.77
C SER A 381 -16.84 -12.22 9.32
N ASN A 382 -16.94 -12.08 10.62
CA ASN A 382 -18.20 -11.88 11.36
C ASN A 382 -18.14 -10.49 12.01
N PHE A 383 -18.94 -9.57 11.54
CA PHE A 383 -18.96 -8.19 11.99
C PHE A 383 -20.33 -7.79 12.54
N ASN A 384 -20.36 -7.52 13.82
CA ASN A 384 -21.52 -7.01 14.53
C ASN A 384 -21.36 -5.51 14.77
N ARG A 385 -22.35 -4.68 14.39
CA ARG A 385 -22.36 -3.25 14.67
C ARG A 385 -23.74 -2.78 15.09
N ILE A 386 -23.76 -2.02 16.18
CA ILE A 386 -24.96 -1.35 16.69
C ILE A 386 -24.68 0.15 16.63
N ILE A 387 -25.45 0.89 15.83
CA ILE A 387 -25.49 2.35 15.79
C ILE A 387 -26.72 2.81 16.54
N SER A 388 -26.57 3.70 17.51
CA SER A 388 -27.71 4.25 18.24
C SER A 388 -27.60 5.77 18.29
N VAL A 389 -28.70 6.44 17.93
CA VAL A 389 -28.95 7.88 18.11
C VAL A 389 -30.25 8.07 18.89
N PRO A 390 -30.63 9.28 19.33
CA PRO A 390 -31.88 9.48 20.03
C PRO A 390 -33.07 8.92 19.23
N ASN A 391 -33.85 8.04 19.85
CA ASN A 391 -35.06 7.39 19.29
C ASN A 391 -34.86 6.48 18.08
N TYR A 392 -33.60 6.12 17.74
CA TYR A 392 -33.34 5.21 16.62
C TYR A 392 -32.13 4.32 16.90
N GLN A 393 -32.23 3.08 16.45
CA GLN A 393 -31.12 2.11 16.49
C GLN A 393 -31.07 1.30 15.20
N PHE A 394 -29.86 1.18 14.65
CA PHE A 394 -29.56 0.24 13.57
C PHE A 394 -28.63 -0.85 14.12
N ASP A 395 -29.15 -2.05 14.27
CA ASP A 395 -28.44 -3.24 14.78
C ASP A 395 -28.38 -4.27 13.67
N ALA A 396 -27.18 -4.61 13.20
CA ALA A 396 -27.01 -5.58 12.14
C ALA A 396 -25.74 -6.42 12.31
N LEU A 397 -25.84 -7.65 11.81
CA LEU A 397 -24.75 -8.60 11.68
C LEU A 397 -24.40 -8.75 10.20
N GLN A 398 -23.15 -8.47 9.84
CA GLN A 398 -22.59 -8.76 8.52
C GLN A 398 -21.66 -9.98 8.61
N GLN A 399 -21.88 -10.96 7.75
CA GLN A 399 -21.01 -12.13 7.58
C GLN A 399 -20.51 -12.17 6.15
N SER A 400 -19.20 -12.27 5.99
CA SER A 400 -18.59 -12.33 4.67
C SER A 400 -17.51 -13.40 4.61
N SER A 401 -17.37 -14.05 3.47
CA SER A 401 -16.27 -14.97 3.20
C SER A 401 -15.61 -14.68 1.85
N PHE A 402 -14.35 -15.01 1.79
CA PHE A 402 -13.55 -14.97 0.57
C PHE A 402 -12.78 -16.27 0.46
N SER A 403 -12.91 -16.94 -0.67
CA SER A 403 -12.10 -18.11 -1.03
C SER A 403 -11.51 -17.90 -2.40
N GLU A 404 -10.22 -18.16 -2.56
CA GLU A 404 -9.52 -17.97 -3.82
C GLU A 404 -8.53 -19.11 -4.05
N PHE A 405 -8.48 -19.58 -5.28
CA PHE A 405 -7.49 -20.53 -5.75
C PHE A 405 -6.78 -19.94 -6.97
N THR A 406 -5.46 -19.95 -6.97
CA THR A 406 -4.65 -19.48 -8.09
C THR A 406 -3.57 -20.48 -8.47
N TRP A 407 -3.28 -20.56 -9.75
CA TRP A 407 -2.09 -21.15 -10.32
C TRP A 407 -1.21 -20.04 -10.88
N ASN A 408 0.04 -20.01 -10.41
CA ASN A 408 1.04 -19.01 -10.78
C ASN A 408 2.17 -19.73 -11.53
N GLN A 409 2.54 -19.21 -12.69
CA GLN A 409 3.59 -19.74 -13.55
C GLN A 409 4.51 -18.62 -13.98
N LYS A 410 5.78 -18.69 -13.60
CA LYS A 410 6.84 -17.78 -14.05
C LYS A 410 7.60 -18.44 -15.20
N LYS A 411 7.81 -17.68 -16.29
CA LYS A 411 8.69 -18.03 -17.40
C LYS A 411 9.70 -16.91 -17.59
N GLU A 412 10.71 -17.14 -18.39
CA GLU A 412 11.80 -16.17 -18.65
C GLU A 412 11.29 -14.79 -19.07
N SER A 413 10.30 -14.71 -19.93
CA SER A 413 9.73 -13.47 -20.47
C SER A 413 8.27 -13.22 -20.07
N SER A 414 7.62 -14.12 -19.31
CA SER A 414 6.21 -13.95 -18.98
C SER A 414 5.82 -14.60 -17.66
N ASP A 415 4.96 -13.90 -16.91
CA ASP A 415 4.37 -14.41 -15.68
C ASP A 415 2.87 -14.54 -15.85
N TRP A 416 2.31 -15.70 -15.51
CA TRP A 416 0.90 -16.01 -15.63
C TRP A 416 0.28 -16.24 -14.26
N VAL A 417 -0.93 -15.70 -14.08
CA VAL A 417 -1.80 -16.01 -12.95
C VAL A 417 -3.17 -16.39 -13.50
N ILE A 418 -3.64 -17.58 -13.17
CA ILE A 418 -4.99 -18.07 -13.51
C ILE A 418 -5.66 -18.43 -12.20
N GLY A 419 -6.90 -17.99 -11.99
CA GLY A 419 -7.57 -18.28 -10.75
C GLY A 419 -9.07 -18.15 -10.79
N ALA A 420 -9.65 -18.61 -9.69
CA ALA A 420 -11.06 -18.49 -9.38
C ALA A 420 -11.22 -18.01 -7.94
N ASN A 421 -12.24 -17.21 -7.67
CA ASN A 421 -12.62 -16.85 -6.31
C ASN A 421 -14.14 -16.84 -6.10
N LEU A 422 -14.52 -17.01 -4.85
CA LEU A 422 -15.89 -16.90 -4.38
C LEU A 422 -15.90 -15.88 -3.23
N LEU A 423 -16.70 -14.83 -3.39
CA LEU A 423 -17.05 -13.90 -2.33
C LEU A 423 -18.51 -14.14 -1.93
N THR A 424 -18.75 -14.18 -0.63
CA THR A 424 -20.11 -14.16 -0.08
C THR A 424 -20.22 -13.00 0.90
N ASP A 425 -21.33 -12.28 0.86
CA ASP A 425 -21.61 -11.18 1.78
C ASP A 425 -23.09 -11.21 2.16
N GLN A 426 -23.38 -11.31 3.43
CA GLN A 426 -24.73 -11.36 3.98
C GLN A 426 -24.86 -10.34 5.10
N LEU A 427 -25.96 -9.59 5.11
CA LEU A 427 -26.37 -8.74 6.20
C LEU A 427 -27.71 -9.21 6.76
N VAL A 428 -27.81 -9.25 8.08
CA VAL A 428 -29.05 -9.49 8.80
C VAL A 428 -29.27 -8.36 9.78
N GLU A 429 -30.32 -7.58 9.57
CA GLU A 429 -30.77 -6.52 10.47
C GLU A 429 -31.62 -7.13 11.60
N ARG A 430 -31.21 -6.89 12.85
CA ARG A 430 -31.82 -7.54 14.03
C ARG A 430 -32.79 -6.67 14.79
N GLY A 431 -32.64 -5.35 14.72
CA GLY A 431 -33.49 -4.40 15.41
C GLY A 431 -34.93 -4.38 14.92
N GLN A 432 -35.81 -3.75 15.68
CA GLN A 432 -37.14 -3.36 15.19
C GLN A 432 -37.02 -2.08 14.36
N THR A 433 -37.66 -2.06 13.22
CA THR A 433 -37.64 -0.91 12.30
C THR A 433 -39.07 -0.60 11.82
N SER A 434 -39.35 0.67 11.57
CA SER A 434 -40.63 1.13 11.01
C SER A 434 -40.72 0.93 9.49
N ILE A 435 -39.62 0.57 8.85
CA ILE A 435 -39.50 0.28 7.41
C ILE A 435 -39.10 -1.18 7.20
N ALA A 436 -39.13 -1.65 5.97
CA ALA A 436 -38.65 -3.00 5.64
C ALA A 436 -37.18 -3.18 6.05
N LYS A 437 -36.83 -4.36 6.57
CA LYS A 437 -35.46 -4.71 6.93
C LYS A 437 -34.54 -4.69 5.72
N ARG A 438 -33.27 -4.26 5.94
CA ARG A 438 -32.27 -4.11 4.89
C ARG A 438 -31.40 -5.36 4.75
N ASP A 439 -31.99 -6.51 5.00
CA ASP A 439 -31.34 -7.81 4.82
C ASP A 439 -30.94 -8.00 3.35
N TYR A 440 -29.75 -8.54 3.14
CA TYR A 440 -29.30 -8.96 1.81
C TYR A 440 -28.36 -10.15 1.88
N GLN A 441 -28.27 -10.85 0.76
CA GLN A 441 -27.24 -11.86 0.49
C GLN A 441 -26.72 -11.66 -0.93
N LEU A 442 -25.41 -11.50 -1.05
CA LEU A 442 -24.72 -11.29 -2.31
C LEU A 442 -23.58 -12.30 -2.44
N ASN A 443 -23.61 -13.09 -3.51
CA ASN A 443 -22.57 -14.05 -3.84
C ASN A 443 -21.94 -13.66 -5.18
N THR A 444 -20.62 -13.68 -5.26
CA THR A 444 -19.87 -13.36 -6.48
C THR A 444 -18.86 -14.47 -6.76
N LEU A 445 -19.04 -15.15 -7.91
CA LEU A 445 -18.07 -16.10 -8.45
C LEU A 445 -17.24 -15.39 -9.52
N GLY A 446 -15.93 -15.30 -9.32
CA GLY A 446 -15.02 -14.69 -10.25
C GLY A 446 -14.03 -15.68 -10.86
N LEU A 447 -13.84 -15.60 -12.17
CA LEU A 447 -12.81 -16.33 -12.91
C LEU A 447 -11.87 -15.30 -13.55
N PHE A 448 -10.56 -15.48 -13.46
CA PHE A 448 -9.62 -14.51 -13.98
C PHE A 448 -8.34 -15.15 -14.53
N ILE A 449 -7.79 -14.45 -15.50
CA ILE A 449 -6.47 -14.73 -16.06
C ILE A 449 -5.72 -13.41 -16.20
N GLN A 450 -4.46 -13.40 -15.82
CA GLN A 450 -3.56 -12.27 -15.93
C GLN A 450 -2.22 -12.76 -16.47
N ASN A 451 -1.60 -11.93 -17.31
CA ASN A 451 -0.27 -12.17 -17.83
C ASN A 451 0.55 -10.87 -17.78
N ALA A 452 1.83 -10.98 -17.45
CA ALA A 452 2.79 -9.89 -17.60
C ALA A 452 3.93 -10.38 -18.51
N TRP A 453 4.07 -9.75 -19.68
CA TRP A 453 5.11 -10.05 -20.68
C TRP A 453 6.22 -9.02 -20.64
N THR A 454 7.44 -9.49 -20.48
CA THR A 454 8.65 -8.71 -20.76
C THR A 454 8.99 -8.90 -22.25
N ILE A 455 8.54 -7.94 -23.07
CA ILE A 455 8.71 -7.98 -24.55
C ILE A 455 10.18 -7.70 -24.90
N SER A 456 10.79 -6.77 -24.16
CA SER A 456 12.22 -6.42 -24.19
C SER A 456 12.60 -5.81 -22.85
N ASP A 457 13.89 -5.55 -22.61
CA ASP A 457 14.37 -4.91 -21.38
C ASP A 457 13.71 -3.54 -21.12
N GLY A 458 13.26 -2.88 -22.18
CA GLY A 458 12.58 -1.59 -22.13
C GLY A 458 11.06 -1.65 -22.15
N ILE A 459 10.41 -2.80 -22.40
CA ILE A 459 8.95 -2.87 -22.62
C ILE A 459 8.36 -4.04 -21.86
N VAL A 460 7.45 -3.74 -20.92
CA VAL A 460 6.66 -4.75 -20.20
C VAL A 460 5.18 -4.46 -20.42
N LEU A 461 4.43 -5.50 -20.85
CA LEU A 461 2.99 -5.46 -21.07
C LEU A 461 2.28 -6.34 -20.07
N GLU A 462 1.24 -5.82 -19.41
CA GLU A 462 0.35 -6.57 -18.53
C GLU A 462 -1.05 -6.60 -19.11
N THR A 463 -1.60 -7.80 -19.27
CA THR A 463 -2.98 -8.02 -19.73
C THR A 463 -3.75 -8.80 -18.69
N GLY A 464 -5.02 -8.49 -18.53
CA GLY A 464 -5.89 -9.20 -17.60
C GLY A 464 -7.32 -9.28 -18.15
N LEU A 465 -7.96 -10.41 -17.90
CA LEU A 465 -9.37 -10.61 -18.17
C LEU A 465 -10.02 -11.29 -16.96
N ARG A 466 -11.13 -10.75 -16.51
CA ARG A 466 -11.91 -11.31 -15.41
C ARG A 466 -13.39 -11.34 -15.79
N GLY A 467 -14.08 -12.43 -15.44
CA GLY A 467 -15.53 -12.54 -15.49
C GLY A 467 -16.08 -12.81 -14.10
N ASP A 468 -16.98 -11.95 -13.61
CA ASP A 468 -17.68 -12.13 -12.35
C ASP A 468 -19.14 -12.41 -12.61
N HIS A 469 -19.67 -13.47 -11.97
CA HIS A 469 -21.12 -13.70 -11.87
C HIS A 469 -21.59 -13.23 -10.49
N VAL A 470 -22.37 -12.15 -10.48
CA VAL A 470 -22.92 -11.56 -9.27
C VAL A 470 -24.36 -12.01 -9.11
N SER A 471 -24.72 -12.63 -7.98
CA SER A 471 -26.09 -13.03 -7.70
C SER A 471 -27.03 -11.80 -7.81
N ASN A 472 -28.22 -11.98 -8.39
CA ASN A 472 -29.21 -10.95 -8.70
C ASN A 472 -28.83 -9.95 -9.80
N TYR A 473 -27.55 -9.84 -10.23
CA TYR A 473 -27.09 -8.81 -11.17
C TYR A 473 -26.42 -9.36 -12.44
N GLY A 474 -26.14 -10.69 -12.49
CA GLY A 474 -25.61 -11.37 -13.68
C GLY A 474 -24.09 -11.22 -13.88
N TRP A 475 -23.65 -11.32 -15.14
CA TRP A 475 -22.24 -11.35 -15.52
C TRP A 475 -21.65 -9.95 -15.78
N GLU A 476 -20.44 -9.73 -15.24
CA GLU A 476 -19.60 -8.56 -15.52
C GLU A 476 -18.27 -9.03 -16.11
N LEU A 477 -17.88 -8.43 -17.24
CA LEU A 477 -16.62 -8.71 -17.92
C LEU A 477 -15.66 -7.53 -17.74
N LEU A 478 -14.45 -7.79 -17.24
CA LEU A 478 -13.50 -6.78 -16.77
C LEU A 478 -12.13 -6.96 -17.47
N PRO A 479 -11.96 -6.50 -18.70
CA PRO A 479 -10.66 -6.45 -19.35
C PRO A 479 -9.80 -5.33 -18.74
N ARG A 480 -8.48 -5.56 -18.75
CA ARG A 480 -7.46 -4.59 -18.34
C ARG A 480 -6.22 -4.73 -19.23
N LEU A 481 -5.60 -3.59 -19.48
CA LEU A 481 -4.33 -3.50 -20.20
C LEU A 481 -3.46 -2.46 -19.53
N SER A 482 -2.17 -2.78 -19.32
CA SER A 482 -1.17 -1.82 -18.85
C SER A 482 0.15 -2.08 -19.57
N ALA A 483 0.85 -1.02 -19.95
CA ALA A 483 2.17 -1.10 -20.58
C ALA A 483 3.14 -0.17 -19.86
N MET A 484 4.37 -0.62 -19.70
CA MET A 484 5.47 0.15 -19.18
C MET A 484 6.59 0.25 -20.21
N PHE A 485 7.13 1.45 -20.37
CA PHE A 485 8.23 1.75 -21.27
C PHE A 485 9.37 2.36 -20.45
N LYS A 486 10.49 1.66 -20.33
CA LYS A 486 11.76 2.15 -19.78
C LYS A 486 12.53 2.81 -20.93
N ILE A 487 12.43 4.13 -21.06
CA ILE A 487 13.03 4.90 -22.17
C ILE A 487 14.52 5.11 -21.90
N SER A 488 14.89 5.33 -20.65
CA SER A 488 16.27 5.38 -20.16
C SER A 488 16.30 4.89 -18.69
N PRO A 489 17.47 4.70 -18.08
CA PRO A 489 17.56 4.37 -16.64
C PRO A 489 16.85 5.41 -15.76
N GLN A 490 16.82 6.69 -16.20
CA GLN A 490 16.20 7.77 -15.45
C GLN A 490 14.73 7.99 -15.80
N PHE A 491 14.25 7.51 -16.94
CA PHE A 491 12.91 7.86 -17.46
C PHE A 491 12.07 6.63 -17.77
N THR A 492 10.98 6.49 -17.05
CA THR A 492 9.99 5.41 -17.25
C THR A 492 8.59 6.01 -17.40
N THR A 493 7.79 5.48 -18.32
CA THR A 493 6.38 5.85 -18.46
C THR A 493 5.50 4.61 -18.46
N ARG A 494 4.30 4.73 -17.88
CA ARG A 494 3.30 3.66 -17.84
C ARG A 494 1.98 4.21 -18.33
N ILE A 495 1.26 3.38 -19.09
CA ILE A 495 -0.09 3.66 -19.56
C ILE A 495 -0.94 2.45 -19.26
N GLY A 496 -2.15 2.68 -18.72
CA GLY A 496 -3.03 1.56 -18.41
C GLY A 496 -4.48 1.97 -18.30
N GLY A 497 -5.36 0.99 -18.38
CA GLY A 497 -6.78 1.19 -18.21
C GLY A 497 -7.53 -0.12 -18.09
N GLY A 498 -8.79 -0.03 -17.67
CA GLY A 498 -9.62 -1.21 -17.49
C GLY A 498 -11.07 -0.84 -17.15
N TYR A 499 -11.87 -1.88 -17.04
CA TYR A 499 -13.27 -1.79 -16.64
C TYR A 499 -13.42 -2.14 -15.16
N GLY A 500 -14.47 -1.62 -14.54
CA GLY A 500 -14.84 -1.91 -13.18
C GLY A 500 -16.35 -1.94 -13.00
N TYR A 501 -16.79 -2.51 -11.90
CA TYR A 501 -18.20 -2.45 -11.50
C TYR A 501 -18.34 -2.38 -9.97
N LYS A 502 -19.55 -2.00 -9.51
CA LYS A 502 -19.95 -2.07 -8.11
C LYS A 502 -21.40 -2.54 -8.04
N ALA A 503 -21.65 -3.58 -7.26
CA ALA A 503 -23.01 -4.02 -6.96
C ALA A 503 -23.70 -3.00 -6.04
N PRO A 504 -25.01 -2.75 -6.20
CA PRO A 504 -25.80 -1.86 -5.37
C PRO A 504 -25.71 -2.21 -3.89
N SER A 505 -25.56 -1.19 -3.03
CA SER A 505 -25.47 -1.32 -1.58
C SER A 505 -26.01 -0.05 -0.91
N ILE A 506 -26.63 -0.20 0.26
CA ILE A 506 -27.03 0.94 1.09
C ILE A 506 -25.82 1.62 1.78
N PHE A 507 -24.65 0.96 1.81
CA PHE A 507 -23.48 1.43 2.54
C PHE A 507 -22.68 2.45 1.72
N THR A 508 -23.16 3.70 1.78
CA THR A 508 -22.59 4.88 1.14
C THR A 508 -22.29 5.93 2.19
N GLU A 509 -21.46 6.92 1.84
CA GLU A 509 -21.20 8.07 2.72
C GLU A 509 -22.49 8.82 3.06
N ASP A 510 -23.42 8.97 2.11
CA ASP A 510 -24.70 9.63 2.33
C ASP A 510 -25.58 8.89 3.34
N ALA A 511 -25.69 7.57 3.22
CA ALA A 511 -26.46 6.76 4.17
C ALA A 511 -25.82 6.72 5.58
N GLU A 512 -24.50 6.67 5.65
CA GLU A 512 -23.77 6.74 6.94
C GLU A 512 -24.00 8.07 7.66
N ARG A 513 -24.10 9.21 6.94
CA ARG A 513 -24.42 10.52 7.51
C ARG A 513 -25.80 10.58 8.15
N PHE A 514 -26.75 9.79 7.66
CA PHE A 514 -28.08 9.61 8.27
C PHE A 514 -28.12 8.48 9.29
N GLN A 515 -27.01 7.86 9.63
CA GLN A 515 -26.91 6.66 10.46
C GLN A 515 -27.89 5.54 9.99
N PHE A 516 -28.11 5.49 8.67
CA PHE A 516 -29.09 4.60 7.99
C PHE A 516 -30.55 4.85 8.38
N GLN A 517 -30.88 5.98 9.02
CA GLN A 517 -32.24 6.31 9.43
C GLN A 517 -33.15 6.56 8.22
N ASN A 518 -34.33 5.96 8.21
CA ASN A 518 -35.32 6.09 7.12
C ASN A 518 -34.82 5.69 5.72
N ILE A 519 -33.82 4.83 5.63
CA ILE A 519 -33.31 4.32 4.36
C ILE A 519 -33.95 2.96 4.05
N ALA A 520 -34.61 2.87 2.90
CA ALA A 520 -35.21 1.64 2.41
C ALA A 520 -34.12 0.61 1.97
N PRO A 521 -34.44 -0.69 1.99
CA PRO A 521 -33.57 -1.70 1.40
C PRO A 521 -33.34 -1.45 -0.09
N ILE A 522 -32.28 -2.03 -0.65
CA ILE A 522 -32.02 -1.99 -2.10
C ILE A 522 -33.13 -2.76 -2.84
N ASP A 523 -33.70 -2.15 -3.85
CA ASP A 523 -34.63 -2.78 -4.77
C ASP A 523 -33.82 -3.56 -5.84
N ASN A 524 -33.60 -4.85 -5.62
CA ASN A 524 -32.81 -5.71 -6.51
C ASN A 524 -33.45 -5.90 -7.91
N ILE A 525 -34.73 -5.57 -8.09
CA ILE A 525 -35.43 -5.67 -9.38
C ILE A 525 -35.13 -4.45 -10.25
N ASN A 526 -35.15 -3.24 -9.66
CA ASN A 526 -35.04 -1.99 -10.37
C ASN A 526 -33.62 -1.38 -10.32
N THR A 527 -32.74 -1.91 -9.49
CA THR A 527 -31.32 -1.47 -9.45
C THR A 527 -30.42 -2.42 -10.25
N ARG A 528 -29.30 -1.89 -10.72
CA ARG A 528 -28.28 -2.60 -11.49
C ARG A 528 -26.88 -2.22 -11.05
N ASN A 529 -25.89 -3.02 -11.44
CA ASN A 529 -24.49 -2.73 -11.19
C ASN A 529 -24.11 -1.36 -11.79
N GLU A 530 -23.37 -0.58 -11.01
CA GLU A 530 -22.64 0.59 -11.47
C GLU A 530 -21.43 0.11 -12.27
N ARG A 531 -21.19 0.61 -13.49
CA ARG A 531 -20.09 0.18 -14.37
C ARG A 531 -19.15 1.34 -14.66
N SER A 532 -17.86 1.07 -14.62
CA SER A 532 -16.84 2.09 -14.86
C SER A 532 -15.86 1.71 -15.94
N VAL A 533 -15.25 2.73 -16.52
CA VAL A 533 -14.06 2.66 -17.34
C VAL A 533 -13.05 3.67 -16.79
N GLY A 534 -11.80 3.23 -16.61
CA GLY A 534 -10.72 4.05 -16.09
C GLY A 534 -9.49 3.99 -16.97
N PHE A 535 -8.73 5.09 -16.98
CA PHE A 535 -7.49 5.25 -17.72
C PHE A 535 -6.48 6.02 -16.87
N ASN A 536 -5.21 5.57 -16.91
CA ASN A 536 -4.08 6.19 -16.23
C ASN A 536 -2.89 6.28 -17.19
N TRP A 537 -2.16 7.40 -17.10
CA TRP A 537 -0.87 7.57 -17.75
C TRP A 537 0.08 8.25 -16.77
N ASP A 538 1.21 7.60 -16.44
CA ASP A 538 2.21 8.18 -15.55
C ASP A 538 3.58 8.32 -16.23
N ILE A 539 4.34 9.28 -15.70
CA ILE A 539 5.70 9.62 -16.10
C ILE A 539 6.54 9.63 -14.83
N ASN A 540 7.62 8.85 -14.83
CA ASN A 540 8.59 8.83 -13.75
C ASN A 540 9.94 9.29 -14.28
N TYR A 541 10.55 10.21 -13.55
CA TYR A 541 11.90 10.71 -13.83
C TYR A 541 12.72 10.72 -12.55
N ARG A 542 13.91 10.12 -12.58
CA ARG A 542 14.85 10.09 -11.47
C ARG A 542 16.22 10.49 -11.96
N THR A 543 16.90 11.35 -11.21
CA THR A 543 18.26 11.79 -11.53
C THR A 543 18.97 12.28 -10.28
N LYS A 544 20.30 12.36 -10.35
CA LYS A 544 21.16 12.95 -9.33
C LYS A 544 22.02 14.01 -9.98
N ILE A 545 22.03 15.23 -9.44
CA ILE A 545 22.84 16.37 -9.91
C ILE A 545 23.76 16.78 -8.76
N GLY A 546 25.01 16.32 -8.80
CA GLY A 546 25.90 16.42 -7.64
C GLY A 546 25.33 15.61 -6.47
N GLU A 547 25.12 16.27 -5.32
CA GLU A 547 24.50 15.65 -4.13
C GLU A 547 22.96 15.77 -4.13
N LEU A 548 22.37 16.49 -5.08
CA LEU A 548 20.92 16.66 -5.15
C LEU A 548 20.27 15.50 -5.88
N GLY A 549 19.55 14.65 -5.15
CA GLY A 549 18.67 13.64 -5.69
C GLY A 549 17.32 14.22 -6.06
N ILE A 550 16.80 13.88 -7.25
CA ILE A 550 15.51 14.33 -7.77
C ILE A 550 14.71 13.13 -8.24
N SER A 551 13.53 12.94 -7.68
CA SER A 551 12.56 11.93 -8.14
C SER A 551 11.21 12.60 -8.38
N MET A 552 10.68 12.47 -9.60
CA MET A 552 9.39 13.05 -9.99
C MET A 552 8.50 11.94 -10.55
N ASN A 553 7.28 11.87 -10.05
CA ASN A 553 6.20 11.09 -10.64
C ASN A 553 5.05 12.01 -11.00
N HIS A 554 4.59 11.97 -12.24
CA HIS A 554 3.43 12.73 -12.72
C HIS A 554 2.42 11.76 -13.33
N LEU A 555 1.18 11.80 -12.85
CA LEU A 555 0.07 10.92 -13.25
C LEU A 555 -1.05 11.76 -13.83
N PHE A 556 -1.58 11.35 -14.98
CA PHE A 556 -2.89 11.75 -15.50
C PHE A 556 -3.89 10.62 -15.30
N PHE A 557 -5.10 10.95 -14.90
CA PHE A 557 -6.16 9.97 -14.69
C PHE A 557 -7.50 10.44 -15.25
N TYR A 558 -8.31 9.48 -15.66
CA TYR A 558 -9.71 9.61 -16.03
C TYR A 558 -10.49 8.39 -15.60
N THR A 559 -11.60 8.58 -14.90
CA THR A 559 -12.56 7.52 -14.58
C THR A 559 -13.97 7.99 -14.84
N ARG A 560 -14.73 7.20 -15.57
CA ARG A 560 -16.18 7.41 -15.81
C ARG A 560 -16.96 6.27 -15.20
N LEU A 561 -17.98 6.61 -14.42
CA LEU A 561 -18.91 5.70 -13.78
C LEU A 561 -20.30 5.92 -14.36
N ASN A 562 -20.84 4.91 -15.03
CA ASN A 562 -22.17 4.96 -15.62
C ASN A 562 -23.22 4.45 -14.64
N ASN A 563 -24.40 5.11 -14.67
CA ASN A 563 -25.54 4.77 -13.82
C ASN A 563 -25.21 4.66 -12.33
N PRO A 564 -24.51 5.65 -11.73
CA PRO A 564 -24.19 5.61 -10.32
C PRO A 564 -25.45 5.52 -9.46
N LEU A 565 -25.32 4.81 -8.35
CA LEU A 565 -26.40 4.66 -7.37
C LEU A 565 -26.46 5.96 -6.53
N VAL A 566 -27.61 6.60 -6.48
CA VAL A 566 -27.86 7.84 -5.76
C VAL A 566 -28.99 7.66 -4.75
N LEU A 567 -28.89 8.37 -3.63
CA LEU A 567 -29.91 8.40 -2.58
C LEU A 567 -30.97 9.46 -2.92
N VAL A 568 -32.23 9.05 -3.02
CA VAL A 568 -33.37 9.91 -3.38
C VAL A 568 -34.39 9.90 -2.24
N GLY A 569 -34.77 11.08 -1.76
CA GLY A 569 -35.82 11.23 -0.74
C GLY A 569 -37.23 11.20 -1.37
N SER A 570 -38.19 10.63 -0.65
CA SER A 570 -39.60 10.67 -0.98
C SER A 570 -40.35 11.71 -0.14
N PHE A 571 -41.55 12.09 -0.57
CA PHE A 571 -42.46 12.96 0.21
C PHE A 571 -42.85 12.36 1.58
N SER A 572 -42.76 11.05 1.75
CA SER A 572 -42.99 10.36 3.02
C SER A 572 -41.82 10.42 4.02
N GLY A 573 -40.72 11.09 3.64
CA GLY A 573 -39.50 11.15 4.45
C GLY A 573 -38.65 9.86 4.45
N ILE A 574 -38.97 8.91 3.56
CA ILE A 574 -38.16 7.70 3.35
C ILE A 574 -37.22 7.94 2.16
N TYR A 575 -35.97 7.53 2.32
CA TYR A 575 -34.96 7.58 1.28
C TYR A 575 -34.80 6.23 0.63
N SER A 576 -34.59 6.18 -0.68
CA SER A 576 -34.32 4.97 -1.45
C SER A 576 -33.14 5.17 -2.40
N PHE A 577 -32.45 4.09 -2.72
CA PHE A 577 -31.38 4.12 -3.71
C PHE A 577 -31.90 3.79 -5.09
N GLN A 578 -31.49 4.57 -6.08
CA GLN A 578 -31.84 4.40 -7.49
C GLN A 578 -30.61 4.64 -8.37
N ASN A 579 -30.51 3.92 -9.49
CA ASN A 579 -29.48 4.25 -10.48
C ASN A 579 -29.85 5.56 -11.19
N SER A 580 -28.95 6.52 -11.17
CA SER A 580 -29.10 7.77 -11.90
C SER A 580 -29.13 7.55 -13.41
N THR A 581 -29.87 8.38 -14.13
CA THR A 581 -29.78 8.49 -15.59
C THR A 581 -28.60 9.41 -15.93
N GLY A 582 -27.50 8.83 -16.44
CA GLY A 582 -26.31 9.58 -16.77
C GLY A 582 -25.03 8.94 -16.18
N TYR A 583 -24.05 9.76 -15.87
CA TYR A 583 -22.77 9.30 -15.39
C TYR A 583 -22.12 10.29 -14.41
N LEU A 584 -21.15 9.79 -13.66
CA LEU A 584 -20.20 10.57 -12.90
C LEU A 584 -18.82 10.40 -13.57
N ASP A 585 -18.07 11.48 -13.75
CA ASP A 585 -16.69 11.39 -14.18
C ASP A 585 -15.74 12.13 -13.23
N THR A 586 -14.54 11.63 -13.13
CA THR A 586 -13.43 12.29 -12.46
C THR A 586 -12.20 12.24 -13.36
N LYS A 587 -11.52 13.37 -13.46
CA LYS A 587 -10.28 13.51 -14.24
C LYS A 587 -9.34 14.48 -13.55
N GLY A 588 -8.07 14.29 -13.78
CA GLY A 588 -7.09 15.17 -13.16
C GLY A 588 -5.67 14.74 -13.37
N MET A 589 -4.81 15.32 -12.54
CA MET A 589 -3.39 15.00 -12.49
C MET A 589 -2.87 15.01 -11.06
N GLU A 590 -1.87 14.20 -10.82
CA GLU A 590 -1.11 14.14 -9.57
C GLU A 590 0.37 14.32 -9.89
N THR A 591 1.07 15.14 -9.13
CA THR A 591 2.52 15.33 -9.22
C THR A 591 3.13 15.07 -7.86
N ASN A 592 4.09 14.17 -7.80
CA ASN A 592 4.92 13.92 -6.63
C ASN A 592 6.37 14.26 -7.00
N LEU A 593 6.96 15.20 -6.30
CA LEU A 593 8.36 15.58 -6.44
C LEU A 593 9.06 15.33 -5.11
N ARG A 594 10.11 14.53 -5.13
CA ARG A 594 11.01 14.31 -3.99
C ARG A 594 12.39 14.88 -4.33
N LEU A 595 12.88 15.72 -3.45
CA LEU A 595 14.23 16.28 -3.50
C LEU A 595 14.99 15.83 -2.25
N THR A 596 16.19 15.30 -2.42
CA THR A 596 17.07 14.89 -1.32
C THR A 596 18.40 15.60 -1.43
N TYR A 597 18.87 16.21 -0.34
CA TYR A 597 20.15 16.90 -0.28
C TYR A 597 20.77 16.77 1.11
N GLY A 598 21.81 15.96 1.25
CA GLY A 598 22.36 15.59 2.55
C GLY A 598 21.25 15.05 3.47
N ASP A 599 21.16 15.58 4.67
CA ASP A 599 20.15 15.22 5.67
C ASP A 599 18.72 15.78 5.41
N PHE A 600 18.51 16.51 4.30
CA PHE A 600 17.22 17.12 3.98
C PHE A 600 16.47 16.34 2.91
N LYS A 601 15.17 16.08 3.17
CA LYS A 601 14.23 15.48 2.21
C LYS A 601 13.03 16.42 2.07
N LEU A 602 12.72 16.85 0.84
CA LEU A 602 11.54 17.67 0.56
C LEU A 602 10.58 16.91 -0.36
N PHE A 603 9.37 16.69 0.11
CA PHE A 603 8.27 16.09 -0.65
C PHE A 603 7.26 17.16 -1.02
N LEU A 604 6.96 17.30 -2.33
CA LEU A 604 5.96 18.21 -2.85
C LEU A 604 4.93 17.41 -3.64
N GLY A 605 3.73 17.32 -3.10
CA GLY A 605 2.58 16.66 -3.72
C GLY A 605 1.57 17.69 -4.20
N TYR A 606 1.14 17.60 -5.46
CA TYR A 606 0.05 18.39 -6.01
C TYR A 606 -0.98 17.50 -6.68
N THR A 607 -2.25 17.74 -6.38
CA THR A 607 -3.37 17.07 -7.04
C THR A 607 -4.33 18.10 -7.62
N TYR A 608 -4.69 17.92 -8.88
CA TYR A 608 -5.84 18.55 -9.50
C TYR A 608 -6.90 17.49 -9.77
N THR A 609 -8.13 17.69 -9.28
CA THR A 609 -9.25 16.77 -9.46
C THR A 609 -10.50 17.53 -9.91
N ASP A 610 -10.97 17.24 -11.12
CA ASP A 610 -12.26 17.74 -11.65
C ASP A 610 -13.25 16.58 -11.68
N ALA A 611 -14.06 16.47 -10.62
CA ALA A 611 -15.07 15.43 -10.46
C ALA A 611 -16.47 16.05 -10.64
N ASN A 612 -17.28 15.47 -11.54
CA ASN A 612 -18.58 16.00 -11.90
C ASN A 612 -19.62 14.90 -12.05
N THR A 613 -20.85 15.23 -11.71
CA THR A 613 -22.04 14.47 -12.05
C THR A 613 -22.68 15.03 -13.32
N HIS A 614 -23.19 14.15 -14.17
CA HIS A 614 -23.90 14.48 -15.40
C HIS A 614 -25.26 13.75 -15.38
N PHE A 615 -26.19 14.26 -14.56
CA PHE A 615 -27.50 13.67 -14.35
C PHE A 615 -28.58 14.51 -14.99
N ASN A 616 -29.55 13.89 -15.69
CA ASN A 616 -30.66 14.56 -16.31
C ASN A 616 -30.24 15.77 -17.17
N ASN A 617 -29.15 15.61 -17.96
CA ASN A 617 -28.54 16.67 -18.78
C ASN A 617 -28.01 17.89 -18.00
N THR A 618 -27.86 17.78 -16.68
CA THR A 618 -27.29 18.82 -15.84
C THR A 618 -25.90 18.37 -15.35
N LYS A 619 -24.92 19.27 -15.48
CA LYS A 619 -23.58 19.09 -14.94
C LYS A 619 -23.49 19.79 -13.58
N ALA A 620 -23.00 19.08 -12.56
CA ALA A 620 -22.72 19.63 -11.24
C ALA A 620 -21.40 19.08 -10.69
N TRP A 621 -20.71 19.84 -9.83
CA TRP A 621 -19.53 19.33 -9.14
C TRP A 621 -19.92 18.25 -8.15
N LEU A 622 -19.04 17.26 -8.02
CA LEU A 622 -19.18 16.25 -6.97
C LEU A 622 -18.90 16.89 -5.61
N PRO A 623 -19.84 16.85 -4.65
CA PRO A 623 -19.67 17.45 -3.34
C PRO A 623 -18.46 16.89 -2.58
N LEU A 624 -17.90 17.69 -1.67
CA LEU A 624 -16.78 17.35 -0.78
C LEU A 624 -15.52 16.92 -1.53
N THR A 625 -15.31 17.46 -2.74
CA THR A 625 -14.09 17.20 -3.54
C THR A 625 -13.34 18.52 -3.75
N ALA A 626 -12.15 18.63 -3.18
CA ALA A 626 -11.27 19.76 -3.41
C ALA A 626 -10.63 19.66 -4.79
N LYS A 627 -10.77 20.71 -5.63
CA LYS A 627 -10.17 20.73 -6.97
C LYS A 627 -8.65 20.77 -6.93
N HIS A 628 -8.08 21.51 -5.99
CA HIS A 628 -6.64 21.65 -5.81
C HIS A 628 -6.24 21.24 -4.41
N ARG A 629 -5.26 20.37 -4.31
CA ARG A 629 -4.63 19.96 -3.04
C ARG A 629 -3.12 20.05 -3.16
N LEU A 630 -2.48 20.45 -2.06
CA LEU A 630 -1.03 20.36 -1.88
C LEU A 630 -0.75 19.52 -0.64
N ASN A 631 0.23 18.65 -0.76
CA ASN A 631 0.75 17.82 0.32
C ASN A 631 2.27 18.04 0.34
N ASN A 632 2.75 18.87 1.26
CA ASN A 632 4.18 19.22 1.32
C ASN A 632 4.76 18.78 2.65
N VAL A 633 5.92 18.13 2.62
CA VAL A 633 6.65 17.70 3.81
C VAL A 633 8.13 18.03 3.64
N LEU A 634 8.70 18.78 4.58
CA LEU A 634 10.13 19.01 4.69
C LEU A 634 10.65 18.22 5.89
N MET A 635 11.56 17.28 5.64
CA MET A 635 12.22 16.48 6.66
C MET A 635 13.68 16.88 6.80
N TYR A 636 14.14 16.98 8.03
CA TYR A 636 15.56 16.97 8.40
C TYR A 636 15.82 15.69 9.18
N GLU A 637 16.71 14.85 8.68
CA GLU A 637 16.96 13.52 9.23
C GLU A 637 18.45 13.27 9.38
N ILE A 638 18.88 13.05 10.61
CA ILE A 638 20.19 12.47 10.93
C ILE A 638 19.90 10.99 11.20
N GLU A 639 20.38 10.13 10.32
CA GLU A 639 20.14 8.69 10.34
C GLU A 639 20.37 8.10 11.74
N ASN A 640 19.42 7.27 12.20
CA ASN A 640 19.41 6.62 13.51
C ASN A 640 19.57 7.55 14.75
N LYS A 641 19.39 8.88 14.59
CA LYS A 641 19.59 9.85 15.71
C LYS A 641 18.44 10.81 15.90
N LEU A 642 18.00 11.50 14.83
CA LEU A 642 17.05 12.60 14.96
C LEU A 642 16.26 12.78 13.66
N LYS A 643 14.95 12.92 13.78
CA LYS A 643 14.06 13.29 12.68
C LYS A 643 13.24 14.50 13.07
N ILE A 644 13.12 15.49 12.20
CA ILE A 644 12.27 16.67 12.35
C ILE A 644 11.52 16.88 11.04
N GLY A 645 10.19 16.91 11.07
CA GLY A 645 9.33 17.08 9.92
C GLY A 645 8.43 18.30 10.06
N LEU A 646 8.35 19.11 9.01
CA LEU A 646 7.38 20.20 8.87
C LEU A 646 6.44 19.86 7.72
N GLU A 647 5.14 19.90 7.98
CA GLU A 647 4.08 19.51 7.06
C GLU A 647 3.16 20.68 6.76
N ALA A 648 2.69 20.75 5.51
CA ALA A 648 1.75 21.78 5.08
C ALA A 648 0.82 21.21 4.01
N TYR A 649 -0.46 21.07 4.35
CA TYR A 649 -1.52 20.57 3.48
C TYR A 649 -2.49 21.68 3.11
N TYR A 650 -2.74 21.87 1.81
CA TYR A 650 -3.72 22.83 1.31
C TYR A 650 -4.90 22.14 0.67
N PHE A 651 -6.08 22.66 0.94
CA PHE A 651 -7.34 22.25 0.30
C PHE A 651 -8.04 23.49 -0.28
N SER A 652 -8.34 23.45 -1.58
CA SER A 652 -9.16 24.49 -2.20
C SER A 652 -10.62 24.41 -1.72
N GLN A 653 -11.41 25.40 -2.09
CA GLN A 653 -12.86 25.39 -1.84
C GLN A 653 -13.51 24.11 -2.36
N GLN A 654 -14.49 23.62 -1.60
CA GLN A 654 -15.27 22.43 -1.90
C GLN A 654 -16.76 22.81 -1.95
N GLN A 655 -17.48 22.27 -2.93
CA GLN A 655 -18.95 22.38 -2.93
C GLN A 655 -19.53 21.43 -1.90
N LEU A 656 -20.50 21.87 -1.13
CA LEU A 656 -21.22 21.06 -0.16
C LEU A 656 -22.49 20.48 -0.81
N SER A 657 -23.10 19.48 -0.16
CA SER A 657 -24.29 18.79 -0.69
C SER A 657 -25.51 19.71 -0.83
N ASP A 658 -25.56 20.80 -0.05
CA ASP A 658 -26.60 21.84 -0.15
C ASP A 658 -26.35 22.89 -1.26
N GLY A 659 -25.27 22.72 -2.04
CA GLY A 659 -24.85 23.62 -3.11
C GLY A 659 -24.01 24.82 -2.65
N THR A 660 -23.83 25.03 -1.35
CA THR A 660 -22.99 26.11 -0.83
C THR A 660 -21.50 25.77 -0.98
N MET A 661 -20.63 26.78 -0.85
CA MET A 661 -19.18 26.61 -0.98
C MET A 661 -18.50 26.67 0.38
N GLY A 662 -17.75 25.62 0.71
CA GLY A 662 -16.82 25.59 1.84
C GLY A 662 -15.58 26.47 1.55
N ARG A 663 -14.89 26.92 2.60
CA ARG A 663 -13.67 27.73 2.48
C ARG A 663 -12.45 26.87 2.15
N SER A 664 -11.49 27.46 1.44
CA SER A 664 -10.14 26.89 1.35
C SER A 664 -9.41 27.01 2.70
N TYR A 665 -8.48 26.08 2.96
CA TYR A 665 -7.74 26.08 4.23
C TYR A 665 -6.38 25.38 4.10
N TRP A 666 -5.52 25.69 5.07
CA TRP A 666 -4.26 25.02 5.32
C TRP A 666 -4.31 24.25 6.64
N ILE A 667 -3.64 23.10 6.68
CA ILE A 667 -3.32 22.35 7.89
C ILE A 667 -1.80 22.28 7.96
N MET A 668 -1.23 22.64 9.11
CA MET A 668 0.22 22.58 9.32
C MET A 668 0.55 21.69 10.50
N GLY A 669 1.53 20.82 10.35
CA GLY A 669 2.04 19.91 11.36
C GLY A 669 3.55 20.06 11.55
N LEU A 670 4.02 19.74 12.76
CA LEU A 670 5.44 19.66 13.09
C LEU A 670 5.66 18.38 13.89
N MET A 671 6.62 17.56 13.47
CA MET A 671 7.04 16.38 14.21
C MET A 671 8.50 16.44 14.61
N ALA A 672 8.86 15.80 15.71
CA ALA A 672 10.24 15.52 16.08
C ALA A 672 10.33 14.13 16.72
N GLU A 673 11.32 13.34 16.32
CA GLU A 673 11.63 12.04 16.90
C GLU A 673 13.13 11.96 17.20
N LYS A 674 13.46 11.62 18.44
CA LYS A 674 14.83 11.31 18.87
C LYS A 674 14.96 9.80 19.00
N LEU A 675 15.96 9.25 18.29
CA LEU A 675 16.20 7.80 18.23
C LEU A 675 17.41 7.42 19.10
N TRP A 676 17.30 6.27 19.76
CA TRP A 676 18.36 5.53 20.43
C TRP A 676 18.29 4.06 20.01
N LYS A 677 19.33 3.29 20.24
CA LYS A 677 19.42 1.88 19.80
C LYS A 677 18.20 1.01 20.17
N LYS A 678 17.61 1.21 21.36
CA LYS A 678 16.51 0.37 21.88
C LYS A 678 15.18 1.08 22.07
N PHE A 679 15.15 2.39 21.93
CA PHE A 679 13.90 3.16 22.05
C PHE A 679 13.99 4.47 21.27
N SER A 680 12.83 5.05 20.97
CA SER A 680 12.74 6.43 20.48
C SER A 680 11.64 7.19 21.23
N LEU A 681 11.80 8.51 21.30
CA LEU A 681 10.80 9.43 21.82
C LEU A 681 10.35 10.33 20.68
N PHE A 682 9.06 10.50 20.53
CA PHE A 682 8.50 11.40 19.52
C PHE A 682 7.48 12.36 20.11
N ILE A 683 7.35 13.52 19.48
CA ILE A 683 6.33 14.53 19.73
C ILE A 683 5.85 15.11 18.42
N ASN A 684 4.52 15.26 18.28
CA ASN A 684 3.90 15.85 17.10
C ASN A 684 2.94 16.95 17.51
N PHE A 685 2.95 18.03 16.76
CA PHE A 685 2.05 19.17 16.85
C PHE A 685 1.11 19.14 15.65
N GLU A 686 0.05 18.34 15.74
CA GLU A 686 -0.93 18.18 14.66
C GLU A 686 -1.77 19.44 14.52
N ASN A 687 -1.89 19.93 13.26
CA ASN A 687 -2.70 21.11 12.94
C ASN A 687 -2.41 22.31 13.89
N PHE A 688 -1.11 22.66 14.05
CA PHE A 688 -0.72 23.78 14.96
C PHE A 688 -1.26 25.14 14.51
N SER A 689 -1.70 25.27 13.24
CA SER A 689 -2.47 26.43 12.74
C SER A 689 -3.89 26.49 13.35
N ASN A 690 -4.32 25.43 14.03
CA ASN A 690 -5.63 25.28 14.66
C ASN A 690 -6.79 25.56 13.67
N THR A 691 -6.64 25.06 12.45
CA THR A 691 -7.65 25.14 11.40
C THR A 691 -8.84 24.25 11.77
N ARG A 692 -10.05 24.83 11.83
CA ARG A 692 -11.27 24.09 12.18
C ARG A 692 -12.45 24.60 11.37
N GLN A 693 -13.33 23.70 10.95
CA GLN A 693 -14.57 24.11 10.26
C GLN A 693 -15.44 25.03 11.14
N THR A 694 -15.45 24.85 12.44
CA THR A 694 -16.16 25.70 13.39
C THR A 694 -15.69 27.16 13.40
N LYS A 695 -14.49 27.46 12.92
CA LYS A 695 -14.01 28.84 12.69
C LYS A 695 -14.55 29.45 11.39
N PHE A 696 -15.04 28.62 10.48
CA PHE A 696 -15.58 29.07 9.19
C PHE A 696 -17.10 29.26 9.24
N GLY A 697 -17.76 28.58 10.17
CA GLY A 697 -19.20 28.66 10.38
C GLY A 697 -19.71 27.51 11.27
N PRO A 698 -21.01 27.53 11.59
CA PRO A 698 -21.61 26.48 12.39
C PRO A 698 -21.63 25.16 11.63
N ILE A 699 -21.29 24.05 12.32
CA ILE A 699 -21.32 22.68 11.76
C ILE A 699 -22.68 22.01 11.89
N TYR A 700 -23.64 22.66 12.57
CA TYR A 700 -25.02 22.19 12.69
C TYR A 700 -25.98 23.36 12.74
N THR A 701 -27.27 23.05 12.52
CA THR A 701 -28.41 23.98 12.70
C THR A 701 -29.43 23.32 13.63
N GLY A 702 -30.36 24.13 14.15
CA GLY A 702 -31.37 23.64 15.08
C GLY A 702 -30.91 23.59 16.55
N ASN A 703 -31.60 22.77 17.35
CA ASN A 703 -31.32 22.62 18.77
C ASN A 703 -30.18 21.62 18.98
N ILE A 704 -29.26 21.90 19.91
CA ILE A 704 -28.11 21.02 20.24
C ILE A 704 -28.54 19.61 20.69
N ASN A 705 -29.74 19.44 21.22
CA ASN A 705 -30.28 18.13 21.60
C ASN A 705 -30.86 17.34 20.41
N ASN A 706 -31.14 18.02 19.28
CA ASN A 706 -31.57 17.41 18.02
C ASN A 706 -30.97 18.19 16.84
N PRO A 707 -29.65 18.16 16.65
CA PRO A 707 -28.97 18.95 15.63
C PRO A 707 -29.18 18.37 14.24
N SER A 708 -29.28 19.26 13.24
CA SER A 708 -29.13 18.91 11.84
C SER A 708 -27.71 19.27 11.40
N PHE A 709 -26.85 18.26 11.15
CA PHE A 709 -25.46 18.48 10.82
C PHE A 709 -25.28 18.88 9.35
N LYS A 710 -24.33 19.79 9.11
CA LYS A 710 -23.83 20.15 7.78
C LYS A 710 -22.74 19.18 7.35
N ASP A 711 -22.36 19.23 6.09
CA ASP A 711 -21.21 18.52 5.57
C ASP A 711 -19.92 18.90 6.32
N ILE A 712 -19.15 17.91 6.67
CA ILE A 712 -17.82 18.12 7.27
C ILE A 712 -16.78 18.06 6.16
N TYR A 713 -16.22 19.20 5.78
CA TYR A 713 -15.23 19.34 4.70
C TYR A 713 -13.85 19.78 5.19
N ALA A 714 -13.74 20.24 6.43
CA ALA A 714 -12.51 20.67 7.09
C ALA A 714 -12.40 20.03 8.48
N PRO A 715 -11.21 20.00 9.10
CA PRO A 715 -11.03 19.44 10.44
C PRO A 715 -11.98 20.03 11.47
N VAL A 716 -12.43 19.23 12.43
CA VAL A 716 -13.22 19.69 13.58
C VAL A 716 -12.44 19.62 14.88
N ASP A 717 -11.38 18.83 14.93
CA ASP A 717 -10.54 18.54 16.11
C ASP A 717 -9.49 19.62 16.40
N GLY A 718 -9.08 20.43 15.41
CA GLY A 718 -8.17 21.55 15.61
C GLY A 718 -6.75 21.13 16.02
N PHE A 719 -6.10 21.93 16.86
CA PHE A 719 -4.76 21.69 17.32
C PHE A 719 -4.71 20.58 18.38
N VAL A 720 -3.93 19.55 18.11
CA VAL A 720 -3.67 18.43 19.04
C VAL A 720 -2.16 18.20 19.13
N VAL A 721 -1.65 18.07 20.33
CA VAL A 721 -0.29 17.60 20.59
C VAL A 721 -0.35 16.13 20.95
N ASN A 722 0.45 15.30 20.32
CA ASN A 722 0.67 13.93 20.75
C ASN A 722 2.15 13.68 21.02
N GLY A 723 2.45 12.73 21.89
CA GLY A 723 3.81 12.32 22.16
C GLY A 723 3.87 10.92 22.75
N GLY A 724 4.95 10.23 22.44
CA GLY A 724 5.06 8.83 22.83
C GLY A 724 6.48 8.28 22.82
N ILE A 725 6.53 7.02 23.20
CA ILE A 725 7.74 6.20 23.24
C ILE A 725 7.53 4.93 22.41
N LYS A 726 8.54 4.58 21.60
CA LYS A 726 8.68 3.25 20.97
C LYS A 726 9.86 2.54 21.60
N ILE A 727 9.69 1.25 21.89
CA ILE A 727 10.72 0.40 22.48
C ILE A 727 10.91 -0.80 21.54
N LYS A 728 12.16 -1.10 21.17
CA LYS A 728 12.58 -2.26 20.37
C LYS A 728 13.48 -3.15 21.22
N LEU A 729 13.08 -4.44 21.40
CA LEU A 729 13.77 -5.41 22.26
C LEU A 729 14.15 -6.67 21.48
#